data_6769a227159ec320ade595b281304394
#
_entry.id   6769a227159ec320ade595b281304394
#
_cell.length_a   1.000
_cell.length_b   1.000
_cell.length_c   1.000
_cell.angle_alpha   90.00
_cell.angle_beta   90.00
_cell.angle_gamma   90.00
#
_symmetry.space_group_name_H-M   'P 1'
#
loop_
_entity.id
_entity.type
_entity.pdbx_description
1 polymer ?
#
loop_
_entity_poly.entity_id
_entity_poly.type
_entity_poly.pdbx_seq_one_letter_code
_entity_poly.pdbx_strand_id
1 'polypeptide(L)'
;LGMPVPDGFTITTEACNAYYADGKKINKNIMDEIHKHVEMLQKATGKKLGGLENPLLVSVRSGARASMPGMMDTILNLGMNDEVVKVVEEKSGNKRFAYDSYRRFVQMFSDVVMGLSKSRFEEIIDEVKEKKGVTQDIELDAEDMFELTKRFKAFYKKELKEEFPQDPTLQLERAIEAVFRSWNNDRAIFYRKMNDIPSSWGTAVNVQSMVFGNMGDDCGTGVAFTRNPATGERKLFGEYLINAQGEDVVAGIRTPSPIAELKKVMPKAYKDFTDICARLEKHYHDMQDMEFTIEHGKLFMLQTRNAKRTAAAALKVAVDMEKEGLVTRDQALLMVDPKQLDDLLHPQFDADDLKKKKNDVIAKGLAASPGAACGEIVFTAEEAKTKATMGRKVILVRLETSPEDIEGMHVSEGILTVRGGMTSHAAVVARGMGACCVSGCGDIKVNEAKLQFTVKGEVFKDGDIISLDGSTGLVYRGEIKTVPATISGNFKKFMQWADERRTMKIRTNADTPEDAARAVSFGAEGVGLVRTEHMFFNSPERIKAIRELVVAQNVEQRQIALKQLEPMQQGDFEGIFEAMGGRSVTIRLLDPPLHEFLPKAEAESLEVAKALGISVEDLMAAAANLHEFNPMMGHRGCRLDVTYPEIGVMQTRAIIKAAININKKHRGWKLVPEIMVPLVGEKKELDYVAQIIRTTADEVIKEAGVKQDYKIGTMIEIPRAA
;
A
#
# COMPACT_ATOMS: atom_id res chain seq x y z
N LEU A 1 -28.42 10.37 17.16
CA LEU A 1 -28.59 11.25 16.01
C LEU A 1 -30.02 11.31 15.47
N GLY A 2 -30.95 10.46 15.98
CA GLY A 2 -32.36 10.43 15.57
C GLY A 2 -32.56 10.02 14.11
N MET A 3 -31.70 9.12 13.63
CA MET A 3 -31.82 8.56 12.28
C MET A 3 -32.71 7.32 12.26
N PRO A 4 -33.41 7.02 11.16
CA PRO A 4 -34.20 5.81 11.04
C PRO A 4 -33.28 4.58 10.91
N VAL A 5 -33.07 3.89 12.02
CA VAL A 5 -32.28 2.67 12.10
C VAL A 5 -33.19 1.57 12.62
N PRO A 6 -33.18 0.35 12.06
CA PRO A 6 -33.92 -0.76 12.63
C PRO A 6 -33.44 -1.07 14.03
N ASP A 7 -34.38 -1.39 14.93
CA ASP A 7 -34.04 -1.75 16.31
C ASP A 7 -33.13 -2.97 16.37
N GLY A 8 -32.21 -2.99 17.34
CA GLY A 8 -31.23 -4.07 17.45
C GLY A 8 -30.38 -3.91 18.72
N PHE A 9 -29.48 -4.85 18.93
CA PHE A 9 -28.46 -4.79 19.99
C PHE A 9 -27.14 -5.32 19.49
N THR A 10 -26.05 -4.93 20.16
CA THR A 10 -24.68 -5.33 19.82
C THR A 10 -24.09 -6.18 20.93
N ILE A 11 -23.57 -7.36 20.57
CA ILE A 11 -22.73 -8.20 21.42
C ILE A 11 -21.30 -7.73 21.20
N THR A 12 -20.61 -7.33 22.25
CA THR A 12 -19.33 -6.59 22.12
C THR A 12 -18.14 -7.48 21.75
N THR A 13 -17.03 -6.85 21.42
CA THR A 13 -15.79 -7.54 21.10
C THR A 13 -15.21 -8.34 22.26
N GLU A 14 -15.51 -7.92 23.50
CA GLU A 14 -15.11 -8.63 24.71
C GLU A 14 -15.76 -10.02 24.77
N ALA A 15 -17.02 -10.15 24.34
CA ALA A 15 -17.70 -11.43 24.28
C ALA A 15 -17.04 -12.37 23.24
N CYS A 16 -16.55 -11.83 22.11
CA CYS A 16 -15.79 -12.59 21.14
C CYS A 16 -14.46 -13.10 21.75
N ASN A 17 -13.76 -12.24 22.47
CA ASN A 17 -12.52 -12.64 23.13
C ASN A 17 -12.76 -13.70 24.22
N ALA A 18 -13.83 -13.56 25.00
CA ALA A 18 -14.26 -14.56 25.99
C ALA A 18 -14.62 -15.90 25.32
N TYR A 19 -15.33 -15.89 24.19
CA TYR A 19 -15.64 -17.08 23.40
C TYR A 19 -14.39 -17.86 23.01
N TYR A 20 -13.33 -17.19 22.56
CA TYR A 20 -12.07 -17.86 22.24
C TYR A 20 -11.31 -18.33 23.48
N ALA A 21 -11.32 -17.58 24.57
CA ALA A 21 -10.71 -17.96 25.84
C ALA A 21 -11.39 -19.19 26.47
N ASP A 22 -12.72 -19.30 26.33
CA ASP A 22 -13.56 -20.39 26.86
C ASP A 22 -13.61 -21.61 25.88
N GLY A 23 -12.63 -21.74 25.00
CA GLY A 23 -12.51 -22.88 24.10
C GLY A 23 -13.54 -22.92 22.97
N LYS A 24 -13.89 -21.77 22.43
CA LYS A 24 -14.91 -21.55 21.37
C LYS A 24 -16.31 -21.92 21.79
N LYS A 25 -16.68 -21.49 22.99
CA LYS A 25 -18.04 -21.62 23.53
C LYS A 25 -18.49 -20.29 24.14
N ILE A 26 -19.75 -19.94 23.89
CA ILE A 26 -20.35 -18.78 24.56
C ILE A 26 -20.71 -19.22 25.99
N ASN A 27 -20.15 -18.54 26.97
CA ASN A 27 -20.46 -18.86 28.39
C ASN A 27 -21.88 -18.45 28.76
N LYS A 28 -22.38 -19.07 29.85
CA LYS A 28 -23.77 -18.91 30.27
C LYS A 28 -24.16 -17.45 30.54
N ASN A 29 -23.26 -16.67 31.13
CA ASN A 29 -23.59 -15.27 31.49
C ASN A 29 -23.82 -14.42 30.22
N ILE A 30 -22.98 -14.58 29.21
CA ILE A 30 -23.12 -13.90 27.91
C ILE A 30 -24.42 -14.37 27.23
N MET A 31 -24.74 -15.67 27.29
CA MET A 31 -25.95 -16.21 26.69
C MET A 31 -27.22 -15.68 27.39
N ASP A 32 -27.24 -15.63 28.71
CA ASP A 32 -28.35 -15.08 29.47
C ASP A 32 -28.58 -13.59 29.13
N GLU A 33 -27.51 -12.82 28.93
CA GLU A 33 -27.62 -11.41 28.49
C GLU A 33 -28.15 -11.31 27.06
N ILE A 34 -27.72 -12.18 26.14
CA ILE A 34 -28.25 -12.24 24.76
C ILE A 34 -29.76 -12.47 24.81
N HIS A 35 -30.23 -13.46 25.53
CA HIS A 35 -31.66 -13.76 25.63
C HIS A 35 -32.44 -12.58 26.20
N LYS A 36 -31.93 -11.93 27.24
CA LYS A 36 -32.54 -10.71 27.79
C LYS A 36 -32.67 -9.59 26.75
N HIS A 37 -31.63 -9.38 25.92
CA HIS A 37 -31.68 -8.35 24.90
C HIS A 37 -32.58 -8.72 23.73
N VAL A 38 -32.74 -10.01 23.42
CA VAL A 38 -33.77 -10.49 22.50
C VAL A 38 -35.17 -10.16 23.00
N GLU A 39 -35.47 -10.39 24.30
CA GLU A 39 -36.75 -9.98 24.90
C GLU A 39 -36.97 -8.45 24.81
N MET A 40 -35.93 -7.65 25.06
CA MET A 40 -36.01 -6.20 24.92
C MET A 40 -36.30 -5.79 23.46
N LEU A 41 -35.64 -6.42 22.48
CA LEU A 41 -35.87 -6.17 21.06
C LEU A 41 -37.31 -6.55 20.66
N GLN A 42 -37.82 -7.67 21.15
CA GLN A 42 -39.22 -8.09 20.95
C GLN A 42 -40.22 -7.06 21.48
N LYS A 43 -39.96 -6.53 22.66
CA LYS A 43 -40.80 -5.46 23.29
C LYS A 43 -40.73 -4.15 22.49
N ALA A 44 -39.56 -3.75 22.01
CA ALA A 44 -39.35 -2.52 21.27
C ALA A 44 -40.03 -2.57 19.87
N THR A 45 -39.97 -3.72 19.20
CA THR A 45 -40.55 -3.91 17.87
C THR A 45 -42.02 -4.33 17.89
N GLY A 46 -42.52 -4.83 18.98
CA GLY A 46 -43.84 -5.50 19.07
C GLY A 46 -43.90 -6.80 18.27
N LYS A 47 -42.76 -7.38 17.94
CA LYS A 47 -42.63 -8.62 17.17
C LYS A 47 -42.03 -9.72 18.05
N LYS A 48 -42.25 -10.99 17.74
CA LYS A 48 -41.74 -12.12 18.50
C LYS A 48 -40.87 -13.03 17.63
N LEU A 49 -39.68 -13.37 18.09
CA LEU A 49 -38.80 -14.32 17.42
C LEU A 49 -39.46 -15.70 17.36
N GLY A 50 -39.72 -16.24 16.18
CA GLY A 50 -40.53 -17.44 15.99
C GLY A 50 -42.03 -17.26 16.26
N GLY A 51 -42.53 -16.07 16.41
CA GLY A 51 -43.97 -15.77 16.68
C GLY A 51 -44.83 -16.07 15.44
N LEU A 52 -46.03 -16.63 15.71
CA LEU A 52 -46.98 -16.96 14.68
C LEU A 52 -48.03 -15.86 14.40
N GLU A 53 -48.02 -14.79 15.19
CA GLU A 53 -48.88 -13.63 14.93
C GLU A 53 -48.10 -12.46 14.30
N ASN A 54 -46.95 -12.12 14.86
CA ASN A 54 -46.10 -11.03 14.39
C ASN A 54 -44.62 -11.45 14.49
N PRO A 55 -44.08 -12.17 13.48
CA PRO A 55 -42.75 -12.74 13.55
C PRO A 55 -41.66 -11.64 13.51
N LEU A 56 -40.71 -11.75 14.43
CA LEU A 56 -39.46 -11.01 14.40
C LEU A 56 -38.46 -11.80 13.55
N LEU A 57 -37.98 -11.21 12.48
CA LEU A 57 -36.83 -11.69 11.74
C LEU A 57 -35.65 -10.77 12.00
N VAL A 58 -34.47 -11.33 12.15
CA VAL A 58 -33.25 -10.54 12.45
C VAL A 58 -32.11 -10.84 11.48
N SER A 59 -31.24 -9.88 11.33
CA SER A 59 -29.91 -10.07 10.76
C SER A 59 -28.89 -10.23 11.87
N VAL A 60 -27.89 -11.08 11.67
CA VAL A 60 -26.75 -11.29 12.56
C VAL A 60 -25.49 -10.95 11.77
N ARG A 61 -24.86 -9.84 12.11
CA ARG A 61 -23.76 -9.23 11.34
C ARG A 61 -22.53 -9.02 12.20
N SER A 62 -21.35 -9.17 11.60
CA SER A 62 -20.09 -8.76 12.24
C SER A 62 -19.97 -7.24 12.38
N GLY A 63 -19.27 -6.80 13.44
CA GLY A 63 -19.02 -5.39 13.73
C GLY A 63 -17.61 -5.17 14.30
N ALA A 64 -16.57 -5.26 13.44
CA ALA A 64 -15.20 -5.03 13.87
C ALA A 64 -14.87 -3.53 13.95
N ARG A 65 -13.89 -3.17 14.80
CA ARG A 65 -13.37 -1.79 14.90
C ARG A 65 -12.79 -1.27 13.61
N ALA A 66 -12.15 -2.15 12.82
CA ALA A 66 -11.64 -1.83 11.49
C ALA A 66 -12.61 -2.33 10.42
N SER A 67 -12.80 -1.55 9.37
CA SER A 67 -13.58 -1.98 8.21
C SER A 67 -12.87 -3.13 7.49
N MET A 68 -13.53 -4.29 7.41
CA MET A 68 -13.02 -5.52 6.78
C MET A 68 -14.06 -6.06 5.77
N PRO A 69 -14.29 -5.36 4.63
CA PRO A 69 -15.36 -5.70 3.70
C PRO A 69 -15.24 -7.12 3.15
N GLY A 70 -16.31 -7.92 3.26
CA GLY A 70 -16.34 -9.29 2.73
C GLY A 70 -15.48 -10.32 3.48
N MET A 71 -14.80 -9.90 4.57
CA MET A 71 -13.89 -10.80 5.31
C MET A 71 -14.61 -11.63 6.37
N MET A 72 -15.72 -11.13 6.90
CA MET A 72 -16.49 -11.77 7.95
C MET A 72 -17.92 -12.04 7.50
N ASP A 73 -18.59 -12.91 8.22
CA ASP A 73 -19.84 -13.48 7.80
C ASP A 73 -21.06 -12.65 8.30
N THR A 74 -22.17 -12.79 7.56
CA THR A 74 -23.47 -12.17 7.84
C THR A 74 -24.55 -13.22 7.63
N ILE A 75 -25.55 -13.26 8.49
CA ILE A 75 -26.74 -14.11 8.36
C ILE A 75 -27.98 -13.21 8.33
N LEU A 76 -28.82 -13.34 7.31
CA LEU A 76 -30.05 -12.59 7.12
C LEU A 76 -31.27 -13.47 7.29
N ASN A 77 -32.44 -12.90 7.53
CA ASN A 77 -33.73 -13.56 7.65
C ASN A 77 -33.80 -14.63 8.75
N LEU A 78 -32.94 -14.53 9.76
CA LEU A 78 -32.91 -15.45 10.88
C LEU A 78 -34.22 -15.35 11.67
N GLY A 79 -34.76 -16.51 12.06
CA GLY A 79 -36.08 -16.63 12.66
C GLY A 79 -37.12 -17.27 11.72
N MET A 80 -36.77 -17.42 10.43
CA MET A 80 -37.59 -18.18 9.48
C MET A 80 -37.59 -19.66 9.81
N ASN A 81 -38.76 -20.28 9.74
CA ASN A 81 -39.00 -21.72 9.82
C ASN A 81 -40.28 -22.10 9.04
N ASP A 82 -40.67 -23.35 9.09
CA ASP A 82 -41.80 -23.88 8.29
C ASP A 82 -43.17 -23.29 8.66
N GLU A 83 -43.30 -22.76 9.87
CA GLU A 83 -44.54 -22.10 10.33
C GLU A 83 -44.48 -20.60 10.09
N VAL A 84 -43.34 -19.98 10.41
CA VAL A 84 -43.14 -18.53 10.26
C VAL A 84 -43.26 -18.09 8.79
N VAL A 85 -42.78 -18.89 7.84
CA VAL A 85 -42.88 -18.54 6.41
C VAL A 85 -44.34 -18.38 5.96
N LYS A 86 -45.27 -19.18 6.48
CA LYS A 86 -46.71 -19.10 6.18
C LYS A 86 -47.31 -17.79 6.70
N VAL A 87 -46.90 -17.37 7.91
CA VAL A 87 -47.31 -16.08 8.47
C VAL A 87 -46.76 -14.91 7.68
N VAL A 88 -45.51 -14.99 7.22
CA VAL A 88 -44.88 -13.95 6.37
C VAL A 88 -45.59 -13.89 4.99
N GLU A 89 -45.96 -15.04 4.40
CA GLU A 89 -46.76 -15.13 3.17
C GLU A 89 -48.11 -14.43 3.36
N GLU A 90 -48.86 -14.77 4.40
CA GLU A 90 -50.17 -14.18 4.70
C GLU A 90 -50.11 -12.68 4.93
N LYS A 91 -49.14 -12.19 5.75
CA LYS A 91 -49.02 -10.77 6.09
C LYS A 91 -48.51 -9.89 4.93
N SER A 92 -47.61 -10.41 4.13
CA SER A 92 -47.07 -9.68 2.97
C SER A 92 -47.97 -9.76 1.76
N GLY A 93 -48.92 -10.75 1.71
CA GLY A 93 -49.68 -11.05 0.51
C GLY A 93 -48.80 -11.52 -0.65
N ASN A 94 -47.54 -11.86 -0.40
CA ASN A 94 -46.54 -12.16 -1.43
C ASN A 94 -45.83 -13.48 -1.12
N LYS A 95 -46.37 -14.58 -1.64
CA LYS A 95 -45.83 -15.94 -1.47
C LYS A 95 -44.39 -16.04 -1.97
N ARG A 96 -44.10 -15.40 -3.12
CA ARG A 96 -42.77 -15.43 -3.71
C ARG A 96 -41.75 -14.81 -2.75
N PHE A 97 -42.03 -13.63 -2.18
CA PHE A 97 -41.20 -12.96 -1.21
C PHE A 97 -40.93 -13.83 0.03
N ALA A 98 -41.98 -14.45 0.59
CA ALA A 98 -41.85 -15.25 1.79
C ALA A 98 -40.93 -16.46 1.56
N TYR A 99 -41.11 -17.20 0.48
CA TYR A 99 -40.30 -18.39 0.19
C TYR A 99 -38.92 -18.04 -0.36
N ASP A 100 -38.72 -16.94 -1.10
CA ASP A 100 -37.39 -16.46 -1.47
C ASP A 100 -36.57 -16.06 -0.21
N SER A 101 -37.18 -15.39 0.75
CA SER A 101 -36.55 -15.03 2.03
C SER A 101 -36.18 -16.28 2.84
N TYR A 102 -37.04 -17.30 2.85
CA TYR A 102 -36.75 -18.56 3.53
C TYR A 102 -35.68 -19.38 2.82
N ARG A 103 -35.70 -19.47 1.50
CA ARG A 103 -34.69 -20.13 0.70
C ARG A 103 -33.30 -19.49 0.94
N ARG A 104 -33.22 -18.15 0.89
CA ARG A 104 -31.98 -17.40 1.17
C ARG A 104 -31.48 -17.68 2.58
N PHE A 105 -32.36 -17.72 3.58
CA PHE A 105 -31.97 -18.04 4.93
C PHE A 105 -31.42 -19.46 5.05
N VAL A 106 -32.09 -20.45 4.48
CA VAL A 106 -31.63 -21.85 4.51
C VAL A 106 -30.25 -21.97 3.84
N GLN A 107 -30.05 -21.34 2.67
CA GLN A 107 -28.77 -21.33 1.97
C GLN A 107 -27.66 -20.67 2.82
N MET A 108 -27.92 -19.47 3.31
CA MET A 108 -26.93 -18.70 4.07
C MET A 108 -26.59 -19.34 5.42
N PHE A 109 -27.58 -19.89 6.14
CA PHE A 109 -27.35 -20.63 7.36
C PHE A 109 -26.54 -21.91 7.11
N SER A 110 -26.84 -22.61 6.05
CA SER A 110 -26.14 -23.86 5.68
C SER A 110 -24.67 -23.58 5.29
N ASP A 111 -24.42 -22.56 4.52
CA ASP A 111 -23.07 -22.16 4.09
C ASP A 111 -22.28 -21.54 5.26
N VAL A 112 -22.76 -20.45 5.80
CA VAL A 112 -22.03 -19.63 6.77
C VAL A 112 -21.93 -20.29 8.16
N VAL A 113 -23.04 -20.85 8.65
CA VAL A 113 -23.10 -21.40 10.02
C VAL A 113 -22.58 -22.83 10.04
N MET A 114 -22.98 -23.64 9.06
CA MET A 114 -22.71 -25.08 9.04
C MET A 114 -21.56 -25.47 8.11
N GLY A 115 -21.06 -24.56 7.26
CA GLY A 115 -19.89 -24.78 6.40
C GLY A 115 -20.16 -25.65 5.18
N LEU A 116 -21.40 -25.75 4.72
CA LEU A 116 -21.74 -26.44 3.46
C LEU A 116 -21.32 -25.59 2.27
N SER A 117 -20.93 -26.24 1.16
CA SER A 117 -20.49 -25.53 -0.04
C SER A 117 -21.62 -24.74 -0.70
N LYS A 118 -21.44 -23.43 -0.85
CA LYS A 118 -22.34 -22.51 -1.55
C LYS A 118 -22.61 -22.96 -3.00
N SER A 119 -21.62 -23.48 -3.71
CA SER A 119 -21.73 -23.92 -5.10
C SER A 119 -22.80 -24.98 -5.31
N ARG A 120 -23.02 -25.87 -4.31
CA ARG A 120 -24.05 -26.89 -4.41
C ARG A 120 -25.47 -26.34 -4.36
N PHE A 121 -25.68 -25.25 -3.64
CA PHE A 121 -26.96 -24.53 -3.64
C PHE A 121 -27.18 -23.80 -4.96
N GLU A 122 -26.11 -23.22 -5.53
CA GLU A 122 -26.16 -22.58 -6.86
C GLU A 122 -26.48 -23.57 -7.97
N GLU A 123 -25.88 -24.79 -7.96
CA GLU A 123 -26.21 -25.85 -8.88
C GLU A 123 -27.72 -26.24 -8.80
N ILE A 124 -28.30 -26.32 -7.60
CA ILE A 124 -29.72 -26.61 -7.43
C ILE A 124 -30.61 -25.49 -8.00
N ILE A 125 -30.20 -24.23 -7.87
CA ILE A 125 -30.90 -23.08 -8.47
C ILE A 125 -30.85 -23.16 -9.99
N ASP A 126 -29.65 -23.42 -10.54
CA ASP A 126 -29.44 -23.50 -11.99
C ASP A 126 -30.25 -24.65 -12.62
N GLU A 127 -30.33 -25.81 -11.98
CA GLU A 127 -31.21 -26.91 -12.42
C GLU A 127 -32.69 -26.49 -12.52
N VAL A 128 -33.19 -25.69 -11.56
CA VAL A 128 -34.57 -25.18 -11.59
C VAL A 128 -34.75 -24.16 -12.70
N LYS A 129 -33.77 -23.25 -12.91
CA LYS A 129 -33.78 -22.30 -14.01
C LYS A 129 -33.80 -22.98 -15.38
N GLU A 130 -32.91 -23.97 -15.57
CA GLU A 130 -32.84 -24.72 -16.81
C GLU A 130 -34.16 -25.43 -17.10
N LYS A 131 -34.76 -26.09 -16.10
CA LYS A 131 -36.07 -26.78 -16.24
C LYS A 131 -37.19 -25.81 -16.66
N LYS A 132 -37.11 -24.54 -16.17
CA LYS A 132 -38.10 -23.52 -16.47
C LYS A 132 -37.80 -22.73 -17.75
N GLY A 133 -36.55 -22.79 -18.25
CA GLY A 133 -36.09 -22.03 -19.42
C GLY A 133 -35.85 -20.57 -19.15
N VAL A 134 -35.45 -20.19 -17.90
CA VAL A 134 -35.15 -18.84 -17.46
C VAL A 134 -33.66 -18.70 -17.07
N THR A 135 -33.16 -17.45 -17.02
CA THR A 135 -31.73 -17.20 -16.74
C THR A 135 -31.51 -16.47 -15.42
N GLN A 136 -32.50 -15.73 -14.91
CA GLN A 136 -32.36 -14.90 -13.72
C GLN A 136 -33.27 -15.41 -12.59
N ASP A 137 -32.80 -15.28 -11.33
CA ASP A 137 -33.57 -15.67 -10.13
C ASP A 137 -34.89 -14.91 -10.01
N ILE A 138 -34.98 -13.67 -10.54
CA ILE A 138 -36.20 -12.89 -10.48
C ILE A 138 -37.32 -13.44 -11.36
N GLU A 139 -36.99 -14.26 -12.34
CA GLU A 139 -37.94 -14.91 -13.25
C GLU A 139 -38.56 -16.18 -12.65
N LEU A 140 -37.99 -16.67 -11.53
CA LEU A 140 -38.56 -17.81 -10.78
C LEU A 140 -39.78 -17.33 -9.97
N ASP A 141 -40.87 -18.10 -10.03
CA ASP A 141 -42.11 -17.78 -9.35
C ASP A 141 -42.18 -18.33 -7.90
N ALA A 142 -43.34 -18.21 -7.27
CA ALA A 142 -43.53 -18.60 -5.87
C ALA A 142 -43.43 -20.12 -5.66
N GLU A 143 -43.85 -20.92 -6.64
CA GLU A 143 -43.75 -22.38 -6.55
C GLU A 143 -42.31 -22.86 -6.73
N ASP A 144 -41.56 -22.21 -7.59
CA ASP A 144 -40.11 -22.46 -7.75
C ASP A 144 -39.35 -22.15 -6.44
N MET A 145 -39.65 -21.04 -5.77
CA MET A 145 -39.01 -20.66 -4.49
C MET A 145 -39.37 -21.65 -3.39
N PHE A 146 -40.62 -22.15 -3.36
CA PHE A 146 -41.04 -23.18 -2.44
C PHE A 146 -40.29 -24.50 -2.70
N GLU A 147 -40.17 -24.92 -3.95
CA GLU A 147 -39.45 -26.15 -4.34
C GLU A 147 -37.96 -26.03 -4.02
N LEU A 148 -37.35 -24.90 -4.31
CA LEU A 148 -35.93 -24.60 -3.93
C LEU A 148 -35.73 -24.74 -2.42
N THR A 149 -36.61 -24.15 -1.61
CA THR A 149 -36.53 -24.24 -0.15
C THR A 149 -36.56 -25.71 0.32
N LYS A 150 -37.45 -26.54 -0.25
CA LYS A 150 -37.52 -27.99 0.05
C LYS A 150 -36.24 -28.72 -0.34
N ARG A 151 -35.73 -28.46 -1.55
CA ARG A 151 -34.49 -29.08 -2.04
C ARG A 151 -33.27 -28.68 -1.20
N PHE A 152 -33.18 -27.43 -0.77
CA PHE A 152 -32.13 -26.96 0.10
C PHE A 152 -32.15 -27.64 1.47
N LYS A 153 -33.31 -27.76 2.09
CA LYS A 153 -33.47 -28.48 3.34
C LYS A 153 -33.16 -29.97 3.19
N ALA A 154 -33.54 -30.58 2.08
CA ALA A 154 -33.21 -31.97 1.79
C ALA A 154 -31.69 -32.17 1.59
N PHE A 155 -31.01 -31.24 0.94
CA PHE A 155 -29.55 -31.21 0.81
C PHE A 155 -28.89 -31.06 2.18
N TYR A 156 -29.34 -30.10 3.00
CA TYR A 156 -28.86 -29.88 4.38
C TYR A 156 -28.93 -31.19 5.19
N LYS A 157 -30.11 -31.84 5.21
CA LYS A 157 -30.34 -33.12 5.91
C LYS A 157 -29.43 -34.24 5.39
N LYS A 158 -29.25 -34.32 4.08
CA LYS A 158 -28.38 -35.32 3.45
C LYS A 158 -26.95 -35.21 3.91
N GLU A 159 -26.40 -33.98 3.93
CA GLU A 159 -24.99 -33.74 4.25
C GLU A 159 -24.71 -33.80 5.76
N LEU A 160 -25.55 -33.17 6.59
CA LEU A 160 -25.31 -33.01 8.02
C LEU A 160 -25.98 -34.12 8.89
N LYS A 161 -26.85 -34.95 8.30
CA LYS A 161 -27.59 -36.01 9.02
C LYS A 161 -28.49 -35.48 10.13
N GLU A 162 -28.85 -34.20 10.09
CA GLU A 162 -29.81 -33.55 10.97
C GLU A 162 -30.83 -32.74 10.18
N GLU A 163 -32.01 -32.49 10.74
CA GLU A 163 -33.00 -31.60 10.12
C GLU A 163 -32.56 -30.14 10.24
N PHE A 164 -32.98 -29.34 9.26
CA PHE A 164 -32.76 -27.89 9.33
C PHE A 164 -33.44 -27.33 10.62
N PRO A 165 -32.71 -26.58 11.49
CA PRO A 165 -33.20 -26.17 12.78
C PRO A 165 -34.45 -25.28 12.66
N GLN A 166 -35.54 -25.69 13.32
CA GLN A 166 -36.82 -24.98 13.35
C GLN A 166 -36.96 -24.07 14.56
N ASP A 167 -36.12 -24.24 15.60
CA ASP A 167 -36.06 -23.37 16.76
C ASP A 167 -35.25 -22.09 16.47
N PRO A 168 -35.90 -20.92 16.47
CA PRO A 168 -35.20 -19.66 16.19
C PRO A 168 -34.15 -19.26 17.22
N THR A 169 -34.29 -19.75 18.46
CA THR A 169 -33.29 -19.50 19.52
C THR A 169 -32.01 -20.24 19.21
N LEU A 170 -32.13 -21.53 18.85
CA LEU A 170 -30.96 -22.32 18.39
C LEU A 170 -30.33 -21.76 17.12
N GLN A 171 -31.14 -21.26 16.17
CA GLN A 171 -30.64 -20.58 14.98
C GLN A 171 -29.78 -19.36 15.35
N LEU A 172 -30.26 -18.54 16.31
CA LEU A 172 -29.56 -17.33 16.75
C LEU A 172 -28.24 -17.65 17.45
N GLU A 173 -28.23 -18.61 18.36
CA GLU A 173 -27.03 -19.03 19.09
C GLU A 173 -25.94 -19.52 18.11
N ARG A 174 -26.29 -20.42 17.19
CA ARG A 174 -25.37 -20.94 16.17
C ARG A 174 -24.86 -19.85 15.22
N ALA A 175 -25.71 -18.87 14.88
CA ALA A 175 -25.34 -17.74 14.02
C ALA A 175 -24.33 -16.79 14.72
N ILE A 176 -24.53 -16.49 15.99
CA ILE A 176 -23.60 -15.67 16.77
C ILE A 176 -22.22 -16.35 16.86
N GLU A 177 -22.22 -17.65 17.16
CA GLU A 177 -20.97 -18.42 17.17
C GLU A 177 -20.26 -18.43 15.80
N ALA A 178 -21.02 -18.53 14.71
CA ALA A 178 -20.47 -18.49 13.35
C ALA A 178 -19.80 -17.13 13.06
N VAL A 179 -20.43 -16.01 13.46
CA VAL A 179 -19.85 -14.69 13.30
C VAL A 179 -18.57 -14.54 14.15
N PHE A 180 -18.55 -15.05 15.39
CA PHE A 180 -17.32 -15.06 16.18
C PHE A 180 -16.21 -15.90 15.51
N ARG A 181 -16.55 -17.09 14.99
CA ARG A 181 -15.58 -17.94 14.25
C ARG A 181 -15.01 -17.24 13.03
N SER A 182 -15.83 -16.44 12.33
CA SER A 182 -15.39 -15.76 11.11
C SER A 182 -14.26 -14.75 11.33
N TRP A 183 -14.07 -14.25 12.58
CA TRP A 183 -12.91 -13.42 12.92
C TRP A 183 -11.58 -14.11 12.63
N ASN A 184 -11.49 -15.42 12.80
CA ASN A 184 -10.31 -16.22 12.61
C ASN A 184 -10.41 -17.17 11.39
N ASN A 185 -11.23 -16.87 10.39
CA ASN A 185 -11.15 -17.54 9.09
C ASN A 185 -9.89 -17.05 8.33
N ASP A 186 -9.40 -17.84 7.37
CA ASP A 186 -8.13 -17.58 6.66
C ASP A 186 -8.12 -16.21 5.97
N ARG A 187 -9.22 -15.84 5.30
CA ARG A 187 -9.34 -14.54 4.62
C ARG A 187 -9.28 -13.36 5.59
N ALA A 188 -9.91 -13.48 6.78
CA ALA A 188 -9.89 -12.43 7.80
C ALA A 188 -8.50 -12.33 8.47
N ILE A 189 -7.82 -13.44 8.73
CA ILE A 189 -6.44 -13.46 9.24
C ILE A 189 -5.50 -12.81 8.24
N PHE A 190 -5.59 -13.18 6.97
CA PHE A 190 -4.76 -12.61 5.92
C PHE A 190 -4.98 -11.09 5.79
N TYR A 191 -6.26 -10.66 5.75
CA TYR A 191 -6.60 -9.24 5.66
C TYR A 191 -6.06 -8.43 6.84
N ARG A 192 -6.18 -8.96 8.07
CA ARG A 192 -5.64 -8.29 9.26
C ARG A 192 -4.13 -8.13 9.21
N LYS A 193 -3.40 -9.16 8.77
CA LYS A 193 -1.94 -9.08 8.59
C LYS A 193 -1.53 -8.02 7.57
N MET A 194 -2.26 -7.93 6.47
CA MET A 194 -2.00 -6.95 5.41
C MET A 194 -2.29 -5.50 5.82
N ASN A 195 -3.16 -5.29 6.80
CA ASN A 195 -3.61 -3.96 7.24
C ASN A 195 -3.19 -3.63 8.68
N ASP A 196 -2.24 -4.35 9.25
CA ASP A 196 -1.72 -4.15 10.61
C ASP A 196 -2.81 -4.10 11.70
N ILE A 197 -3.89 -4.90 11.53
CA ILE A 197 -5.00 -4.96 12.47
C ILE A 197 -4.71 -6.01 13.56
N PRO A 198 -4.67 -5.62 14.85
CA PRO A 198 -4.37 -6.54 15.94
C PRO A 198 -5.41 -7.67 16.07
N SER A 199 -4.94 -8.92 16.14
CA SER A 199 -5.82 -10.09 16.29
C SER A 199 -6.59 -10.10 17.62
N SER A 200 -6.10 -9.39 18.64
CA SER A 200 -6.71 -9.25 19.96
C SER A 200 -7.97 -8.38 19.99
N TRP A 201 -8.28 -7.66 18.91
CA TRP A 201 -9.45 -6.78 18.91
C TRP A 201 -10.77 -7.55 18.91
N GLY A 202 -10.84 -8.73 18.28
CA GLY A 202 -12.09 -9.47 18.13
C GLY A 202 -13.09 -8.79 17.20
N THR A 203 -14.27 -9.39 17.06
CA THR A 203 -15.41 -8.81 16.37
C THR A 203 -16.62 -8.68 17.29
N ALA A 204 -17.37 -7.61 17.14
CA ALA A 204 -18.72 -7.53 17.71
C ALA A 204 -19.72 -8.28 16.82
N VAL A 205 -20.89 -8.58 17.36
CA VAL A 205 -22.01 -9.14 16.60
C VAL A 205 -23.22 -8.21 16.79
N ASN A 206 -23.75 -7.71 15.68
CA ASN A 206 -24.96 -6.91 15.63
C ASN A 206 -26.17 -7.81 15.32
N VAL A 207 -27.13 -7.88 16.23
CA VAL A 207 -28.43 -8.52 16.05
C VAL A 207 -29.46 -7.42 15.83
N GLN A 208 -30.01 -7.33 14.61
CA GLN A 208 -30.86 -6.22 14.21
C GLN A 208 -32.12 -6.73 13.50
N SER A 209 -33.28 -6.08 13.80
CA SER A 209 -34.53 -6.43 13.10
C SER A 209 -34.40 -6.23 11.60
N MET A 210 -34.92 -7.18 10.83
CA MET A 210 -34.94 -7.08 9.39
C MET A 210 -35.86 -5.98 8.90
N VAL A 211 -35.42 -5.30 7.84
CA VAL A 211 -36.19 -4.45 6.93
C VAL A 211 -36.00 -4.96 5.51
N PHE A 212 -37.03 -4.92 4.70
CA PHE A 212 -37.06 -5.63 3.44
C PHE A 212 -37.16 -4.67 2.24
N GLY A 213 -36.15 -4.71 1.38
CA GLY A 213 -36.14 -3.98 0.12
C GLY A 213 -36.77 -4.73 -1.05
N ASN A 214 -37.26 -5.97 -0.84
CA ASN A 214 -37.77 -6.87 -1.87
C ASN A 214 -39.25 -7.28 -1.68
N MET A 215 -40.02 -6.46 -1.00
CA MET A 215 -41.47 -6.72 -0.82
C MET A 215 -42.34 -6.23 -1.96
N GLY A 216 -41.84 -5.29 -2.78
CA GLY A 216 -42.58 -4.71 -3.92
C GLY A 216 -41.83 -3.52 -4.52
N ASP A 217 -42.48 -2.84 -5.46
CA ASP A 217 -41.88 -1.75 -6.24
C ASP A 217 -41.72 -0.43 -5.44
N ASP A 218 -42.33 -0.34 -4.26
CA ASP A 218 -42.15 0.75 -3.30
C ASP A 218 -41.04 0.45 -2.28
N CYS A 219 -40.33 -0.65 -2.50
CA CYS A 219 -39.20 -1.11 -1.69
C CYS A 219 -37.91 -1.11 -2.50
N GLY A 220 -36.77 -1.00 -1.84
CA GLY A 220 -35.47 -1.03 -2.50
C GLY A 220 -34.32 -1.03 -1.52
N THR A 221 -33.11 -1.19 -2.02
CA THR A 221 -31.87 -1.17 -1.24
C THR A 221 -30.77 -0.53 -2.02
N GLY A 222 -29.75 -0.02 -1.35
CA GLY A 222 -28.61 0.61 -2.03
C GLY A 222 -27.39 0.82 -1.14
N VAL A 223 -26.30 1.15 -1.83
CA VAL A 223 -25.02 1.52 -1.25
C VAL A 223 -24.61 2.86 -1.82
N ALA A 224 -24.21 3.79 -0.99
CA ALA A 224 -23.79 5.11 -1.46
C ALA A 224 -22.71 5.74 -0.58
N PHE A 225 -21.96 6.63 -1.20
CA PHE A 225 -20.92 7.45 -0.58
C PHE A 225 -21.38 8.90 -0.56
N THR A 226 -21.09 9.62 0.51
CA THR A 226 -21.43 11.06 0.61
C THR A 226 -20.65 11.92 -0.39
N ARG A 227 -19.48 11.45 -0.83
CA ARG A 227 -18.64 12.04 -1.89
C ARG A 227 -18.15 10.95 -2.83
N ASN A 228 -17.71 11.31 -4.03
CA ASN A 228 -17.15 10.35 -4.98
C ASN A 228 -15.84 9.75 -4.43
N PRO A 229 -15.75 8.43 -4.18
CA PRO A 229 -14.57 7.81 -3.59
C PRO A 229 -13.35 7.75 -4.54
N ALA A 230 -13.57 7.94 -5.84
CA ALA A 230 -12.48 7.95 -6.82
C ALA A 230 -11.90 9.36 -7.01
N THR A 231 -12.75 10.42 -6.99
CA THR A 231 -12.32 11.79 -7.31
C THR A 231 -12.34 12.75 -6.12
N GLY A 232 -13.01 12.41 -5.02
CA GLY A 232 -13.23 13.29 -3.87
C GLY A 232 -14.27 14.39 -4.09
N GLU A 233 -14.94 14.41 -5.26
CA GLU A 233 -15.94 15.41 -5.57
C GLU A 233 -17.12 15.33 -4.61
N ARG A 234 -17.59 16.49 -4.10
CA ARG A 234 -18.75 16.60 -3.20
C ARG A 234 -20.04 16.35 -3.96
N LYS A 235 -20.24 15.10 -4.36
CA LYS A 235 -21.42 14.63 -5.06
C LYS A 235 -21.75 13.24 -4.55
N LEU A 236 -23.02 13.04 -4.17
CA LEU A 236 -23.50 11.73 -3.76
C LEU A 236 -23.21 10.70 -4.87
N PHE A 237 -22.51 9.65 -4.52
CA PHE A 237 -22.09 8.60 -5.44
C PHE A 237 -22.55 7.24 -4.92
N GLY A 238 -23.22 6.45 -5.73
CA GLY A 238 -23.72 5.15 -5.31
C GLY A 238 -24.75 4.58 -6.25
N GLU A 239 -25.29 3.45 -5.84
CA GLU A 239 -26.18 2.62 -6.66
C GLU A 239 -27.32 2.08 -5.79
N TYR A 240 -28.45 1.81 -6.42
CA TYR A 240 -29.63 1.21 -5.77
C TYR A 240 -30.35 0.25 -6.70
N LEU A 241 -31.10 -0.65 -6.11
CA LEU A 241 -32.04 -1.56 -6.78
C LEU A 241 -33.42 -1.45 -6.17
N ILE A 242 -34.46 -1.43 -7.01
CA ILE A 242 -35.84 -1.59 -6.60
C ILE A 242 -36.16 -3.07 -6.47
N ASN A 243 -37.02 -3.41 -5.51
CA ASN A 243 -37.46 -4.77 -5.23
C ASN A 243 -36.28 -5.76 -5.14
N ALA A 244 -35.35 -5.47 -4.22
CA ALA A 244 -34.11 -6.20 -4.04
C ALA A 244 -33.63 -6.22 -2.58
N GLN A 245 -32.87 -7.25 -2.21
CA GLN A 245 -32.12 -7.28 -0.93
C GLN A 245 -30.71 -6.74 -1.13
N GLY A 246 -30.04 -6.35 -0.02
CA GLY A 246 -28.69 -5.78 -0.07
C GLY A 246 -27.64 -6.61 -0.80
N GLU A 247 -27.75 -7.95 -0.72
CA GLU A 247 -26.88 -8.89 -1.42
C GLU A 247 -26.97 -8.73 -2.95
N ASP A 248 -28.14 -8.43 -3.48
CA ASP A 248 -28.37 -8.32 -4.93
C ASP A 248 -27.61 -7.16 -5.55
N VAL A 249 -27.35 -6.06 -4.76
CA VAL A 249 -26.55 -4.91 -5.20
C VAL A 249 -25.07 -5.29 -5.28
N VAL A 250 -24.58 -6.04 -4.30
CA VAL A 250 -23.15 -6.37 -4.17
C VAL A 250 -22.75 -7.55 -5.06
N ALA A 251 -23.64 -8.52 -5.23
CA ALA A 251 -23.38 -9.74 -6.02
C ALA A 251 -23.34 -9.48 -7.55
N GLY A 252 -23.80 -8.31 -8.01
CA GLY A 252 -23.80 -7.98 -9.45
C GLY A 252 -24.76 -8.83 -10.32
N ILE A 253 -25.74 -9.49 -9.69
CA ILE A 253 -26.74 -10.32 -10.37
C ILE A 253 -27.68 -9.46 -11.23
N ARG A 254 -27.94 -8.24 -10.78
CA ARG A 254 -28.76 -7.24 -11.48
C ARG A 254 -27.93 -5.97 -11.66
N THR A 255 -28.13 -5.27 -12.79
CA THR A 255 -27.48 -3.98 -13.02
C THR A 255 -28.17 -2.90 -12.15
N PRO A 256 -27.48 -2.33 -11.16
CA PRO A 256 -28.07 -1.31 -10.32
C PRO A 256 -28.17 0.04 -11.04
N SER A 257 -29.11 0.86 -10.61
CA SER A 257 -29.30 2.24 -11.09
C SER A 257 -28.46 3.23 -10.26
N PRO A 258 -27.93 4.30 -10.88
CA PRO A 258 -27.23 5.36 -10.14
C PRO A 258 -28.13 6.00 -9.08
N ILE A 259 -27.59 6.25 -7.87
CA ILE A 259 -28.34 6.79 -6.73
C ILE A 259 -29.07 8.11 -7.05
N ALA A 260 -28.55 8.91 -7.98
CA ALA A 260 -29.17 10.16 -8.40
C ALA A 260 -30.55 9.97 -9.05
N GLU A 261 -30.81 8.81 -9.64
CA GLU A 261 -32.11 8.50 -10.27
C GLU A 261 -33.19 8.17 -9.25
N LEU A 262 -32.80 7.77 -8.02
CA LEU A 262 -33.75 7.55 -6.93
C LEU A 262 -34.62 8.79 -6.65
N LYS A 263 -34.09 10.00 -6.94
CA LYS A 263 -34.87 11.26 -6.84
C LYS A 263 -36.12 11.25 -7.70
N LYS A 264 -36.11 10.56 -8.85
CA LYS A 264 -37.26 10.47 -9.76
C LYS A 264 -38.26 9.41 -9.31
N VAL A 265 -37.74 8.30 -8.79
CA VAL A 265 -38.55 7.12 -8.43
C VAL A 265 -39.15 7.25 -7.04
N MET A 266 -38.33 7.66 -6.05
CA MET A 266 -38.72 7.81 -4.64
C MET A 266 -38.21 9.15 -4.08
N PRO A 267 -38.79 10.30 -4.45
CA PRO A 267 -38.26 11.63 -4.14
C PRO A 267 -38.15 11.92 -2.64
N LYS A 268 -39.09 11.40 -1.83
CA LYS A 268 -39.06 11.54 -0.37
C LYS A 268 -37.90 10.77 0.24
N ALA A 269 -37.74 9.50 -0.08
CA ALA A 269 -36.65 8.67 0.42
C ALA A 269 -35.29 9.25 0.00
N TYR A 270 -35.14 9.76 -1.23
CA TYR A 270 -33.93 10.43 -1.69
C TYR A 270 -33.61 11.68 -0.87
N LYS A 271 -34.63 12.51 -0.57
CA LYS A 271 -34.44 13.70 0.27
C LYS A 271 -34.00 13.33 1.67
N ASP A 272 -34.70 12.39 2.31
CA ASP A 272 -34.38 11.91 3.66
C ASP A 272 -32.94 11.37 3.69
N PHE A 273 -32.54 10.64 2.65
CA PHE A 273 -31.18 10.10 2.51
C PHE A 273 -30.13 11.21 2.40
N THR A 274 -30.34 12.22 1.56
CA THR A 274 -29.38 13.34 1.42
C THR A 274 -29.24 14.15 2.71
N ASP A 275 -30.33 14.34 3.47
CA ASP A 275 -30.30 15.02 4.75
C ASP A 275 -29.49 14.20 5.81
N ILE A 276 -29.63 12.88 5.77
CA ILE A 276 -28.84 11.97 6.61
C ILE A 276 -27.35 12.03 6.24
N CYS A 277 -27.02 12.01 4.95
CA CYS A 277 -25.63 12.12 4.47
C CYS A 277 -24.92 13.37 5.03
N ALA A 278 -25.58 14.52 4.95
CA ALA A 278 -25.02 15.78 5.47
C ALA A 278 -24.79 15.71 7.01
N ARG A 279 -25.72 15.08 7.73
CA ARG A 279 -25.61 14.91 9.19
C ARG A 279 -24.49 13.95 9.57
N LEU A 280 -24.29 12.87 8.83
CA LEU A 280 -23.23 11.89 9.05
C LEU A 280 -21.84 12.49 8.79
N GLU A 281 -21.63 13.21 7.67
CA GLU A 281 -20.36 13.90 7.41
C GLU A 281 -20.02 14.90 8.54
N LYS A 282 -21.01 15.67 8.99
CA LYS A 282 -20.82 16.62 10.08
C LYS A 282 -20.50 15.94 11.41
N HIS A 283 -21.09 14.77 11.68
CA HIS A 283 -20.88 14.03 12.93
C HIS A 283 -19.54 13.30 12.97
N TYR A 284 -19.18 12.60 11.88
CA TYR A 284 -17.95 11.81 11.82
C TYR A 284 -16.72 12.59 11.32
N HIS A 285 -16.93 13.82 10.86
CA HIS A 285 -15.85 14.65 10.30
C HIS A 285 -15.07 13.97 9.16
N ASP A 286 -15.75 13.09 8.41
CA ASP A 286 -15.20 12.39 7.25
C ASP A 286 -16.30 11.95 6.30
N MET A 287 -15.95 11.73 5.02
CA MET A 287 -16.88 11.16 4.04
C MET A 287 -17.29 9.74 4.46
N GLN A 288 -18.55 9.42 4.25
CA GLN A 288 -19.15 8.17 4.69
C GLN A 288 -19.51 7.27 3.52
N ASP A 289 -19.36 5.97 3.75
CA ASP A 289 -19.85 4.84 2.97
C ASP A 289 -21.06 4.27 3.73
N MET A 290 -22.21 4.15 3.07
CA MET A 290 -23.48 3.86 3.73
C MET A 290 -24.25 2.78 2.99
N GLU A 291 -24.90 1.92 3.78
CA GLU A 291 -25.87 0.95 3.31
C GLU A 291 -27.27 1.33 3.81
N PHE A 292 -28.25 1.29 2.93
CA PHE A 292 -29.63 1.65 3.26
C PHE A 292 -30.64 0.72 2.62
N THR A 293 -31.83 0.63 3.22
CA THR A 293 -32.99 -0.08 2.66
C THR A 293 -34.21 0.80 2.74
N ILE A 294 -35.05 0.73 1.74
CA ILE A 294 -36.37 1.39 1.70
C ILE A 294 -37.43 0.32 1.75
N GLU A 295 -38.27 0.35 2.77
CA GLU A 295 -39.41 -0.55 2.96
C GLU A 295 -40.69 0.30 2.93
N HIS A 296 -41.58 0.03 1.95
CA HIS A 296 -42.82 0.78 1.74
C HIS A 296 -42.63 2.31 1.76
N GLY A 297 -41.64 2.78 1.00
CA GLY A 297 -41.28 4.21 0.89
C GLY A 297 -40.59 4.81 2.11
N LYS A 298 -40.38 4.05 3.17
CA LYS A 298 -39.68 4.49 4.40
C LYS A 298 -38.20 4.08 4.34
N LEU A 299 -37.32 5.06 4.48
CA LEU A 299 -35.88 4.85 4.49
C LEU A 299 -35.39 4.32 5.84
N PHE A 300 -34.48 3.35 5.81
CA PHE A 300 -33.72 2.86 6.96
C PHE A 300 -32.23 2.80 6.65
N MET A 301 -31.42 3.28 7.58
CA MET A 301 -29.97 3.16 7.52
C MET A 301 -29.55 1.84 8.17
N LEU A 302 -28.74 1.05 7.45
CA LEU A 302 -28.27 -0.25 7.93
C LEU A 302 -26.84 -0.19 8.46
N GLN A 303 -26.00 0.58 7.77
CA GLN A 303 -24.58 0.71 8.13
C GLN A 303 -24.04 2.05 7.66
N THR A 304 -23.08 2.59 8.42
CA THR A 304 -22.21 3.70 8.00
C THR A 304 -20.79 3.42 8.45
N ARG A 305 -19.82 3.86 7.65
CA ARG A 305 -18.38 3.75 7.94
C ARG A 305 -17.62 4.85 7.20
N ASN A 306 -16.41 5.16 7.67
CA ASN A 306 -15.52 6.04 6.93
C ASN A 306 -15.18 5.41 5.57
N ALA A 307 -15.38 6.18 4.53
CA ALA A 307 -15.28 5.67 3.17
C ALA A 307 -13.83 5.39 2.78
N LYS A 308 -13.59 4.20 2.23
CA LYS A 308 -12.36 3.90 1.48
C LYS A 308 -12.36 4.70 0.20
N ARG A 309 -11.21 5.29 -0.14
CA ARG A 309 -11.07 6.21 -1.26
C ARG A 309 -9.66 6.17 -1.85
N THR A 310 -9.51 6.63 -3.07
CA THR A 310 -8.20 6.78 -3.70
C THR A 310 -7.36 7.85 -2.99
N ALA A 311 -6.05 7.83 -3.17
CA ALA A 311 -5.13 8.83 -2.62
C ALA A 311 -5.50 10.25 -3.07
N ALA A 312 -5.83 10.44 -4.35
CA ALA A 312 -6.27 11.72 -4.91
C ALA A 312 -7.58 12.22 -4.28
N ALA A 313 -8.53 11.30 -4.08
CA ALA A 313 -9.79 11.62 -3.40
C ALA A 313 -9.57 11.95 -1.92
N ALA A 314 -8.67 11.24 -1.22
CA ALA A 314 -8.35 11.50 0.18
C ALA A 314 -7.81 12.92 0.38
N LEU A 315 -6.85 13.34 -0.44
CA LEU A 315 -6.32 14.71 -0.45
C LEU A 315 -7.40 15.75 -0.72
N LYS A 316 -8.20 15.53 -1.79
CA LYS A 316 -9.24 16.48 -2.16
C LYS A 316 -10.28 16.62 -1.06
N VAL A 317 -10.74 15.51 -0.48
CA VAL A 317 -11.72 15.51 0.61
C VAL A 317 -11.17 16.23 1.83
N ALA A 318 -9.92 15.99 2.25
CA ALA A 318 -9.30 16.65 3.39
C ALA A 318 -9.23 18.19 3.19
N VAL A 319 -8.80 18.61 2.00
CA VAL A 319 -8.71 20.05 1.66
C VAL A 319 -10.09 20.72 1.55
N ASP A 320 -11.06 20.03 0.95
CA ASP A 320 -12.42 20.57 0.77
C ASP A 320 -13.15 20.65 2.13
N MET A 321 -13.02 19.65 3.01
CA MET A 321 -13.66 19.63 4.32
C MET A 321 -13.09 20.70 5.27
N GLU A 322 -11.79 21.01 5.18
CA GLU A 322 -11.21 22.15 5.87
C GLU A 322 -11.80 23.46 5.38
N LYS A 323 -11.88 23.64 4.06
CA LYS A 323 -12.47 24.82 3.44
C LYS A 323 -13.96 24.99 3.78
N GLU A 324 -14.67 23.88 3.95
CA GLU A 324 -16.09 23.86 4.36
C GLU A 324 -16.28 24.07 5.87
N GLY A 325 -15.20 24.13 6.65
CA GLY A 325 -15.25 24.29 8.11
C GLY A 325 -15.73 23.05 8.86
N LEU A 326 -15.72 21.88 8.22
CA LEU A 326 -16.10 20.60 8.84
C LEU A 326 -14.97 19.99 9.67
N VAL A 327 -13.71 20.28 9.34
CA VAL A 327 -12.52 19.82 10.04
C VAL A 327 -11.52 20.97 10.20
N THR A 328 -10.66 20.88 11.20
CA THR A 328 -9.47 21.75 11.32
C THR A 328 -8.36 21.26 10.40
N ARG A 329 -7.32 22.09 10.16
CA ARG A 329 -6.13 21.66 9.40
C ARG A 329 -5.46 20.42 10.02
N ASP A 330 -5.38 20.36 11.34
CA ASP A 330 -4.79 19.24 12.05
C ASP A 330 -5.60 17.96 11.85
N GLN A 331 -6.92 18.05 11.90
CA GLN A 331 -7.79 16.93 11.59
C GLN A 331 -7.68 16.52 10.11
N ALA A 332 -7.61 17.49 9.20
CA ALA A 332 -7.44 17.22 7.77
C ALA A 332 -6.13 16.47 7.46
N LEU A 333 -5.03 16.82 8.14
CA LEU A 333 -3.75 16.10 8.03
C LEU A 333 -3.87 14.64 8.47
N LEU A 334 -4.66 14.35 9.50
CA LEU A 334 -4.88 12.98 9.99
C LEU A 334 -5.83 12.14 9.12
N MET A 335 -6.54 12.76 8.17
CA MET A 335 -7.47 12.06 7.24
C MET A 335 -6.75 11.34 6.09
N VAL A 336 -5.47 11.62 5.87
CA VAL A 336 -4.69 11.08 4.75
C VAL A 336 -3.56 10.22 5.30
N ASP A 337 -3.53 8.95 4.91
CA ASP A 337 -2.41 8.06 5.24
C ASP A 337 -1.18 8.50 4.45
N PRO A 338 -0.01 8.73 5.11
CA PRO A 338 1.22 9.09 4.42
C PRO A 338 1.64 8.13 3.31
N LYS A 339 1.35 6.82 3.46
CA LYS A 339 1.61 5.81 2.42
C LYS A 339 0.85 6.09 1.11
N GLN A 340 -0.34 6.68 1.18
CA GLN A 340 -1.11 7.05 0.00
C GLN A 340 -0.49 8.21 -0.78
N LEU A 341 0.35 9.04 -0.13
CA LEU A 341 1.00 10.16 -0.81
C LEU A 341 2.07 9.68 -1.80
N ASP A 342 2.71 8.56 -1.52
CA ASP A 342 3.69 7.96 -2.43
C ASP A 342 3.07 7.61 -3.78
N ASP A 343 1.83 7.08 -3.77
CA ASP A 343 1.10 6.75 -4.99
C ASP A 343 0.90 7.97 -5.91
N LEU A 344 0.79 9.17 -5.34
CA LEU A 344 0.57 10.41 -6.09
C LEU A 344 1.84 10.99 -6.74
N LEU A 345 3.01 10.53 -6.30
CA LEU A 345 4.30 10.96 -6.82
C LEU A 345 4.75 10.15 -8.04
N HIS A 346 4.02 9.09 -8.37
CA HIS A 346 4.31 8.20 -9.48
C HIS A 346 3.24 8.26 -10.57
N PRO A 347 3.55 7.91 -11.83
CA PRO A 347 2.55 7.75 -12.88
C PRO A 347 1.46 6.76 -12.45
N GLN A 348 0.22 7.01 -12.84
CA GLN A 348 -0.92 6.16 -12.53
C GLN A 348 -1.64 5.74 -13.82
N PHE A 349 -2.45 4.70 -13.75
CA PHE A 349 -3.33 4.36 -14.87
C PHE A 349 -4.52 5.32 -14.94
N ASP A 350 -4.95 5.61 -16.16
CA ASP A 350 -6.22 6.28 -16.41
C ASP A 350 -7.37 5.42 -15.84
N ALA A 351 -8.20 6.03 -15.00
CA ALA A 351 -9.22 5.30 -14.23
C ALA A 351 -10.30 4.65 -15.13
N ASP A 352 -10.64 5.28 -16.24
CA ASP A 352 -11.68 4.76 -17.15
C ASP A 352 -11.11 3.63 -18.01
N ASP A 353 -9.84 3.71 -18.39
CA ASP A 353 -9.18 2.68 -19.15
C ASP A 353 -8.89 1.44 -18.30
N LEU A 354 -8.46 1.64 -17.05
CA LEU A 354 -8.26 0.58 -16.07
C LEU A 354 -9.56 -0.22 -15.79
N LYS A 355 -10.71 0.47 -15.71
CA LYS A 355 -12.01 -0.20 -15.53
C LYS A 355 -12.34 -1.17 -16.66
N LYS A 356 -12.06 -0.79 -17.91
CA LYS A 356 -12.29 -1.64 -19.09
C LYS A 356 -11.40 -2.88 -19.06
N LYS A 357 -10.20 -2.76 -18.50
CA LYS A 357 -9.15 -3.80 -18.44
C LYS A 357 -9.16 -4.62 -17.16
N LYS A 358 -10.15 -4.47 -16.28
CA LYS A 358 -10.22 -5.17 -14.98
C LYS A 358 -10.09 -6.69 -15.08
N ASN A 359 -10.57 -7.28 -16.17
CA ASN A 359 -10.53 -8.73 -16.41
C ASN A 359 -9.25 -9.19 -17.13
N ASP A 360 -8.38 -8.27 -17.54
CA ASP A 360 -7.15 -8.57 -18.28
C ASP A 360 -5.93 -8.81 -17.36
N VAL A 361 -6.17 -9.07 -16.08
CA VAL A 361 -5.11 -9.42 -15.11
C VAL A 361 -4.55 -10.81 -15.43
N ILE A 362 -3.29 -10.87 -15.83
CA ILE A 362 -2.61 -12.12 -16.18
C ILE A 362 -1.83 -12.72 -15.02
N ALA A 363 -1.25 -11.87 -14.14
CA ALA A 363 -0.44 -12.32 -13.01
C ALA A 363 -0.47 -11.32 -11.85
N LYS A 364 0.03 -11.75 -10.68
CA LYS A 364 0.21 -10.92 -9.49
C LYS A 364 1.54 -11.22 -8.82
N GLY A 365 2.30 -10.18 -8.53
CA GLY A 365 3.53 -10.22 -7.74
C GLY A 365 3.47 -9.31 -6.51
N LEU A 366 4.63 -8.97 -5.97
CA LEU A 366 4.79 -8.01 -4.89
C LEU A 366 4.81 -6.58 -5.45
N ALA A 367 4.13 -5.68 -4.79
CA ALA A 367 4.16 -4.23 -5.05
C ALA A 367 5.52 -3.65 -4.60
N ALA A 368 6.55 -3.85 -5.42
CA ALA A 368 7.94 -3.59 -5.03
C ALA A 368 8.36 -2.13 -5.15
N SER A 369 7.85 -1.41 -6.15
CA SER A 369 7.99 0.04 -6.30
C SER A 369 6.73 0.60 -6.94
N PRO A 370 6.11 1.66 -6.37
CA PRO A 370 4.82 2.16 -6.82
C PRO A 370 4.88 2.76 -8.23
N GLY A 371 3.69 2.99 -8.81
CA GLY A 371 3.50 3.58 -10.12
C GLY A 371 2.86 2.63 -11.12
N ALA A 372 2.45 3.19 -12.25
CA ALA A 372 1.91 2.47 -13.39
C ALA A 372 2.87 2.57 -14.57
N ALA A 373 3.12 1.45 -15.22
CA ALA A 373 3.96 1.37 -16.41
C ALA A 373 3.26 0.59 -17.51
N CYS A 374 3.47 1.00 -18.74
CA CYS A 374 3.02 0.28 -19.93
C CYS A 374 4.14 0.28 -20.97
N GLY A 375 4.38 -0.84 -21.62
CA GLY A 375 5.40 -0.93 -22.65
C GLY A 375 5.55 -2.32 -23.24
N GLU A 376 6.46 -2.41 -24.20
CA GLU A 376 6.84 -3.66 -24.85
C GLU A 376 7.72 -4.49 -23.92
N ILE A 377 7.48 -5.78 -23.91
CA ILE A 377 8.33 -6.74 -23.20
C ILE A 377 9.71 -6.75 -23.82
N VAL A 378 10.73 -6.68 -22.98
CA VAL A 378 12.14 -6.96 -23.33
C VAL A 378 12.75 -7.85 -22.25
N PHE A 379 13.68 -8.73 -22.64
CA PHE A 379 14.26 -9.71 -21.74
C PHE A 379 15.73 -9.44 -21.38
N THR A 380 16.36 -8.44 -22.01
CA THR A 380 17.75 -8.06 -21.72
C THR A 380 17.90 -6.55 -21.53
N ALA A 381 18.88 -6.16 -20.72
CA ALA A 381 19.20 -4.75 -20.49
C ALA A 381 19.66 -4.03 -21.79
N GLU A 382 20.40 -4.72 -22.66
CA GLU A 382 20.89 -4.19 -23.93
C GLU A 382 19.74 -3.91 -24.91
N GLU A 383 18.77 -4.82 -24.97
CA GLU A 383 17.58 -4.64 -25.78
C GLU A 383 16.70 -3.50 -25.27
N ALA A 384 16.54 -3.37 -23.94
CA ALA A 384 15.85 -2.24 -23.32
C ALA A 384 16.47 -0.91 -23.75
N LYS A 385 17.80 -0.79 -23.70
CA LYS A 385 18.53 0.41 -24.16
C LYS A 385 18.30 0.70 -25.65
N THR A 386 18.40 -0.32 -26.47
CA THR A 386 18.24 -0.18 -27.92
C THR A 386 16.84 0.33 -28.28
N LYS A 387 15.78 -0.31 -27.73
CA LYS A 387 14.40 0.08 -28.01
C LYS A 387 14.05 1.45 -27.40
N ALA A 388 14.52 1.74 -26.18
CA ALA A 388 14.32 3.05 -25.55
C ALA A 388 14.97 4.19 -26.34
N THR A 389 16.18 3.97 -26.90
CA THR A 389 16.85 4.95 -27.78
C THR A 389 16.03 5.25 -29.04
N MET A 390 15.24 4.29 -29.51
CA MET A 390 14.31 4.45 -30.63
C MET A 390 12.97 5.13 -30.21
N GLY A 391 12.87 5.56 -28.95
CA GLY A 391 11.67 6.20 -28.39
C GLY A 391 10.53 5.23 -28.05
N ARG A 392 10.80 3.92 -27.96
CA ARG A 392 9.81 2.92 -27.57
C ARG A 392 9.76 2.78 -26.05
N LYS A 393 8.58 2.62 -25.49
CA LYS A 393 8.37 2.32 -24.07
C LYS A 393 8.55 0.84 -23.85
N VAL A 394 9.38 0.45 -22.89
CA VAL A 394 9.72 -0.95 -22.63
C VAL A 394 9.50 -1.34 -21.17
N ILE A 395 9.15 -2.60 -20.98
CA ILE A 395 9.08 -3.27 -19.67
C ILE A 395 10.16 -4.34 -19.64
N LEU A 396 11.12 -4.21 -18.74
CA LEU A 396 12.17 -5.20 -18.55
C LEU A 396 11.66 -6.38 -17.73
N VAL A 397 11.65 -7.57 -18.34
CA VAL A 397 11.18 -8.82 -17.73
C VAL A 397 12.36 -9.76 -17.51
N ARG A 398 12.64 -10.07 -16.23
CA ARG A 398 13.77 -10.94 -15.87
C ARG A 398 13.33 -12.04 -14.90
N LEU A 399 14.09 -13.13 -14.85
CA LEU A 399 13.95 -14.11 -13.77
C LEU A 399 14.27 -13.44 -12.42
N GLU A 400 15.40 -12.73 -12.37
CA GLU A 400 15.87 -11.83 -11.31
C GLU A 400 16.82 -10.81 -11.95
N THR A 401 16.97 -9.62 -11.36
CA THR A 401 17.92 -8.62 -11.86
C THR A 401 19.25 -8.70 -11.13
N SER A 402 20.32 -8.35 -11.86
CA SER A 402 21.69 -8.21 -11.35
C SER A 402 22.19 -6.76 -11.51
N PRO A 403 23.32 -6.38 -10.91
CA PRO A 403 23.93 -5.06 -11.12
C PRO A 403 24.21 -4.72 -12.60
N GLU A 404 24.39 -5.73 -13.46
CA GLU A 404 24.61 -5.56 -14.90
C GLU A 404 23.36 -5.10 -15.63
N ASP A 405 22.16 -5.31 -15.06
CA ASP A 405 20.88 -4.88 -15.64
C ASP A 405 20.56 -3.39 -15.37
N ILE A 406 21.37 -2.69 -14.58
CA ILE A 406 21.08 -1.31 -14.06
C ILE A 406 20.75 -0.32 -15.20
N GLU A 407 21.50 -0.36 -16.30
CA GLU A 407 21.28 0.55 -17.42
C GLU A 407 19.97 0.24 -18.15
N GLY A 408 19.64 -1.04 -18.31
CA GLY A 408 18.36 -1.47 -18.87
C GLY A 408 17.17 -1.12 -17.95
N MET A 409 17.36 -1.27 -16.66
CA MET A 409 16.36 -0.89 -15.66
C MET A 409 16.08 0.64 -15.70
N HIS A 410 17.13 1.44 -15.87
CA HIS A 410 17.02 2.91 -15.89
C HIS A 410 16.21 3.45 -17.08
N VAL A 411 16.29 2.81 -18.24
CA VAL A 411 15.59 3.24 -19.45
C VAL A 411 14.22 2.60 -19.61
N SER A 412 13.87 1.63 -18.74
CA SER A 412 12.58 0.94 -18.78
C SER A 412 11.51 1.72 -18.02
N GLU A 413 10.29 1.77 -18.57
CA GLU A 413 9.11 2.34 -17.87
C GLU A 413 8.75 1.53 -16.62
N GLY A 414 9.01 0.22 -16.65
CA GLY A 414 8.76 -0.67 -15.53
C GLY A 414 9.58 -1.96 -15.55
N ILE A 415 9.66 -2.61 -14.40
CA ILE A 415 10.46 -3.80 -14.16
C ILE A 415 9.56 -4.91 -13.60
N LEU A 416 9.63 -6.10 -14.21
CA LEU A 416 8.91 -7.29 -13.79
C LEU A 416 9.90 -8.42 -13.51
N THR A 417 9.91 -8.96 -12.27
CA THR A 417 10.74 -10.12 -11.96
C THR A 417 9.91 -11.29 -11.43
N VAL A 418 10.31 -12.50 -11.82
CA VAL A 418 9.70 -13.75 -11.33
C VAL A 418 10.11 -14.06 -9.90
N ARG A 419 11.38 -13.81 -9.57
CA ARG A 419 11.96 -13.98 -8.24
C ARG A 419 12.28 -12.66 -7.59
N GLY A 420 12.42 -12.67 -6.29
CA GLY A 420 12.80 -11.52 -5.49
C GLY A 420 11.71 -11.06 -4.55
N GLY A 421 12.13 -10.57 -3.37
CA GLY A 421 11.27 -9.96 -2.37
C GLY A 421 11.36 -8.44 -2.40
N MET A 422 10.78 -7.79 -1.39
CA MET A 422 10.79 -6.32 -1.22
C MET A 422 12.20 -5.73 -1.01
N THR A 423 13.18 -6.57 -0.68
CA THR A 423 14.60 -6.21 -0.50
C THR A 423 15.50 -6.74 -1.61
N SER A 424 14.94 -7.31 -2.69
CA SER A 424 15.71 -7.77 -3.83
C SER A 424 16.37 -6.61 -4.58
N HIS A 425 17.40 -6.90 -5.37
CA HIS A 425 18.09 -5.93 -6.21
C HIS A 425 17.09 -5.14 -7.08
N ALA A 426 16.17 -5.83 -7.78
CA ALA A 426 15.12 -5.18 -8.58
C ALA A 426 14.31 -4.17 -7.76
N ALA A 427 13.83 -4.56 -6.58
CA ALA A 427 12.98 -3.73 -5.73
C ALA A 427 13.72 -2.50 -5.18
N VAL A 428 14.97 -2.67 -4.74
CA VAL A 428 15.78 -1.58 -4.16
C VAL A 428 16.18 -0.57 -5.23
N VAL A 429 16.67 -1.05 -6.37
CA VAL A 429 17.12 -0.21 -7.47
C VAL A 429 15.94 0.53 -8.11
N ALA A 430 14.83 -0.16 -8.37
CA ALA A 430 13.63 0.47 -8.93
C ALA A 430 13.10 1.60 -8.04
N ARG A 431 13.05 1.40 -6.73
CA ARG A 431 12.69 2.48 -5.77
C ARG A 431 13.67 3.64 -5.81
N GLY A 432 14.96 3.37 -5.87
CA GLY A 432 15.98 4.41 -6.00
C GLY A 432 15.84 5.23 -7.29
N MET A 433 15.40 4.61 -8.38
CA MET A 433 15.16 5.25 -9.68
C MET A 433 13.78 5.88 -9.81
N GLY A 434 12.83 5.58 -8.90
CA GLY A 434 11.43 5.97 -9.04
C GLY A 434 10.69 5.25 -10.16
N ALA A 435 11.16 4.07 -10.55
CA ALA A 435 10.56 3.24 -11.61
C ALA A 435 9.53 2.27 -11.03
N CYS A 436 8.45 2.02 -11.78
CA CYS A 436 7.44 1.01 -11.43
C CYS A 436 8.07 -0.39 -11.36
N CYS A 437 7.80 -1.16 -10.29
CA CYS A 437 8.34 -2.51 -10.17
C CYS A 437 7.33 -3.48 -9.55
N VAL A 438 7.13 -4.60 -10.24
CA VAL A 438 6.45 -5.79 -9.72
C VAL A 438 7.48 -6.91 -9.59
N SER A 439 7.72 -7.38 -8.37
CA SER A 439 8.74 -8.39 -8.07
C SER A 439 8.12 -9.68 -7.53
N GLY A 440 8.84 -10.81 -7.66
CA GLY A 440 8.38 -12.08 -7.08
C GLY A 440 7.09 -12.62 -7.73
N CYS A 441 6.90 -12.42 -9.02
CA CYS A 441 5.73 -12.86 -9.76
C CYS A 441 5.84 -14.34 -10.15
N GLY A 442 5.69 -15.25 -9.19
CA GLY A 442 5.91 -16.69 -9.34
C GLY A 442 4.97 -17.42 -10.31
N ASP A 443 3.85 -16.80 -10.67
CA ASP A 443 2.92 -17.35 -11.68
C ASP A 443 3.51 -17.33 -13.11
N ILE A 444 4.53 -16.49 -13.33
CA ILE A 444 5.19 -16.29 -14.62
C ILE A 444 6.37 -17.26 -14.75
N LYS A 445 6.48 -17.93 -15.89
CA LYS A 445 7.62 -18.79 -16.22
C LYS A 445 8.40 -18.17 -17.39
N VAL A 446 9.52 -17.51 -17.08
CA VAL A 446 10.40 -16.88 -18.08
C VAL A 446 11.31 -17.93 -18.73
N ASN A 447 11.43 -17.84 -20.04
CA ASN A 447 12.43 -18.55 -20.83
C ASN A 447 13.29 -17.52 -21.58
N GLU A 448 14.41 -17.14 -20.98
CA GLU A 448 15.30 -16.10 -21.52
C GLU A 448 15.93 -16.50 -22.86
N ALA A 449 16.20 -17.79 -23.08
CA ALA A 449 16.77 -18.27 -24.35
C ALA A 449 15.80 -18.15 -25.54
N LYS A 450 14.49 -18.19 -25.26
CA LYS A 450 13.44 -18.03 -26.29
C LYS A 450 12.82 -16.64 -26.31
N LEU A 451 13.31 -15.73 -25.47
CA LEU A 451 12.78 -14.37 -25.28
C LEU A 451 11.26 -14.37 -25.13
N GLN A 452 10.76 -15.16 -24.17
CA GLN A 452 9.34 -15.29 -23.88
C GLN A 452 9.07 -15.68 -22.43
N PHE A 453 7.86 -15.38 -21.96
CA PHE A 453 7.35 -15.98 -20.74
C PHE A 453 5.97 -16.60 -20.96
N THR A 454 5.60 -17.51 -20.04
CA THR A 454 4.30 -18.19 -20.05
C THR A 454 3.59 -17.96 -18.73
N VAL A 455 2.30 -17.64 -18.79
CA VAL A 455 1.42 -17.51 -17.63
C VAL A 455 0.02 -18.03 -17.96
N LYS A 456 -0.58 -18.84 -17.10
CA LYS A 456 -1.90 -19.45 -17.30
C LYS A 456 -2.08 -20.13 -18.67
N GLY A 457 -1.01 -20.71 -19.20
CA GLY A 457 -1.01 -21.40 -20.51
C GLY A 457 -0.85 -20.49 -21.74
N GLU A 458 -0.80 -19.17 -21.56
CA GLU A 458 -0.55 -18.21 -22.62
C GLU A 458 0.94 -17.85 -22.71
N VAL A 459 1.41 -17.58 -23.91
CA VAL A 459 2.81 -17.21 -24.20
C VAL A 459 2.89 -15.75 -24.61
N PHE A 460 3.73 -15.00 -23.91
CA PHE A 460 4.07 -13.61 -24.21
C PHE A 460 5.52 -13.56 -24.69
N LYS A 461 5.76 -12.87 -25.80
CA LYS A 461 7.04 -12.79 -26.46
C LYS A 461 7.64 -11.38 -26.37
N ASP A 462 8.88 -11.26 -26.73
CA ASP A 462 9.51 -9.98 -26.98
C ASP A 462 8.67 -9.11 -27.94
N GLY A 463 8.47 -7.85 -27.56
CA GLY A 463 7.65 -6.88 -28.28
C GLY A 463 6.15 -6.92 -27.98
N ASP A 464 5.64 -7.94 -27.29
CA ASP A 464 4.25 -7.90 -26.78
C ASP A 464 4.07 -6.82 -25.73
N ILE A 465 2.87 -6.22 -25.66
CA ILE A 465 2.60 -5.12 -24.73
C ILE A 465 1.99 -5.65 -23.45
N ILE A 466 2.53 -5.22 -22.31
CA ILE A 466 1.95 -5.44 -20.98
C ILE A 466 1.91 -4.13 -20.19
N SER A 467 1.08 -4.12 -19.15
CA SER A 467 1.02 -3.01 -18.20
C SER A 467 1.24 -3.51 -16.77
N LEU A 468 2.01 -2.75 -15.97
CA LEU A 468 2.34 -3.06 -14.58
C LEU A 468 1.73 -2.04 -13.64
N ASP A 469 1.10 -2.51 -12.57
CA ASP A 469 0.70 -1.71 -11.43
C ASP A 469 1.63 -2.00 -10.25
N GLY A 470 2.62 -1.17 -10.07
CA GLY A 470 3.59 -1.30 -9.00
C GLY A 470 3.03 -1.03 -7.61
N SER A 471 1.89 -0.36 -7.49
CA SER A 471 1.20 -0.09 -6.22
C SER A 471 0.38 -1.29 -5.72
N THR A 472 -0.14 -2.12 -6.64
CA THR A 472 -0.96 -3.29 -6.31
C THR A 472 -0.27 -4.64 -6.59
N GLY A 473 0.82 -4.62 -7.36
CA GLY A 473 1.54 -5.81 -7.82
C GLY A 473 0.85 -6.55 -8.96
N LEU A 474 -0.12 -5.93 -9.66
CA LEU A 474 -0.87 -6.55 -10.74
C LEU A 474 -0.17 -6.37 -12.09
N VAL A 475 -0.24 -7.41 -12.91
CA VAL A 475 0.25 -7.42 -14.29
C VAL A 475 -0.94 -7.61 -15.22
N TYR A 476 -1.09 -6.71 -16.18
CA TYR A 476 -2.21 -6.70 -17.13
C TYR A 476 -1.74 -7.00 -18.55
N ARG A 477 -2.61 -7.64 -19.31
CA ARG A 477 -2.44 -7.84 -20.75
C ARG A 477 -2.68 -6.53 -21.49
N GLY A 478 -1.77 -6.22 -22.44
CA GLY A 478 -1.93 -5.11 -23.36
C GLY A 478 -1.72 -3.75 -22.72
N GLU A 479 -2.05 -2.74 -23.49
CA GLU A 479 -1.86 -1.35 -23.11
C GLU A 479 -2.98 -0.85 -22.19
N ILE A 480 -2.58 -0.21 -21.09
CA ILE A 480 -3.43 0.65 -20.26
C ILE A 480 -2.79 2.03 -20.26
N LYS A 481 -3.56 3.03 -20.62
CA LYS A 481 -3.08 4.42 -20.67
C LYS A 481 -2.57 4.87 -19.30
N THR A 482 -1.36 5.42 -19.26
CA THR A 482 -0.78 6.04 -18.06
C THR A 482 -0.96 7.55 -18.08
N VAL A 483 -1.21 8.13 -16.91
CA VAL A 483 -1.22 9.56 -16.67
C VAL A 483 -0.04 9.94 -15.80
N PRO A 484 0.67 11.04 -16.08
CA PRO A 484 1.81 11.48 -15.29
C PRO A 484 1.41 11.74 -13.84
N ALA A 485 2.36 11.61 -12.92
CA ALA A 485 2.19 12.07 -11.55
C ALA A 485 1.81 13.54 -11.55
N THR A 486 0.61 13.86 -11.06
CA THR A 486 0.14 15.24 -11.01
C THR A 486 0.21 15.71 -9.56
N ILE A 487 1.21 16.53 -9.25
CA ILE A 487 1.23 17.29 -8.00
C ILE A 487 0.11 18.35 -8.11
N SER A 488 -1.09 17.96 -7.71
CA SER A 488 -2.26 18.84 -7.72
C SER A 488 -2.07 20.04 -6.80
N GLY A 489 -2.84 21.13 -7.04
CA GLY A 489 -2.86 22.26 -6.11
C GLY A 489 -3.26 21.87 -4.68
N ASN A 490 -4.09 20.81 -4.53
CA ASN A 490 -4.46 20.23 -3.25
C ASN A 490 -3.27 19.55 -2.56
N PHE A 491 -2.42 18.83 -3.28
CA PHE A 491 -1.18 18.24 -2.74
C PHE A 491 -0.25 19.34 -2.18
N LYS A 492 -0.03 20.40 -2.96
CA LYS A 492 0.82 21.52 -2.53
C LYS A 492 0.27 22.19 -1.27
N LYS A 493 -1.06 22.44 -1.23
CA LYS A 493 -1.71 23.04 -0.06
C LYS A 493 -1.62 22.14 1.17
N PHE A 494 -1.85 20.84 1.00
CA PHE A 494 -1.77 19.85 2.08
C PHE A 494 -0.34 19.73 2.64
N MET A 495 0.68 19.68 1.77
CA MET A 495 2.08 19.65 2.18
C MET A 495 2.51 20.93 2.90
N GLN A 496 1.97 22.09 2.49
CA GLN A 496 2.21 23.34 3.23
C GLN A 496 1.69 23.25 4.66
N TRP A 497 0.50 22.68 4.89
CA TRP A 497 -0.03 22.47 6.25
C TRP A 497 0.85 21.52 7.07
N ALA A 498 1.34 20.44 6.44
CA ALA A 498 2.27 19.52 7.07
C ALA A 498 3.58 20.23 7.47
N ASP A 499 4.14 21.07 6.59
CA ASP A 499 5.34 21.86 6.86
C ASP A 499 5.15 22.88 7.99
N GLU A 500 3.97 23.47 8.13
CA GLU A 500 3.62 24.38 9.24
C GLU A 500 3.56 23.66 10.60
N ARG A 501 3.32 22.33 10.61
CA ARG A 501 3.13 21.54 11.83
C ARG A 501 4.33 20.70 12.24
N ARG A 502 5.09 20.19 11.28
CA ARG A 502 6.25 19.36 11.60
C ARG A 502 7.32 20.11 12.36
N THR A 503 7.98 19.42 13.29
CA THR A 503 9.15 19.93 14.03
C THR A 503 10.45 19.37 13.46
N MET A 504 10.40 18.20 12.84
CA MET A 504 11.55 17.54 12.21
C MET A 504 11.79 18.12 10.81
N LYS A 505 13.08 18.24 10.45
CA LYS A 505 13.52 18.63 9.11
C LYS A 505 13.85 17.39 8.28
N ILE A 506 13.74 17.52 6.96
CA ILE A 506 14.04 16.45 6.02
C ILE A 506 15.42 16.68 5.41
N ARG A 507 16.31 15.69 5.57
CA ARG A 507 17.61 15.61 4.89
C ARG A 507 17.61 14.38 3.99
N THR A 508 18.21 14.49 2.83
CA THR A 508 18.29 13.40 1.83
C THR A 508 19.72 12.92 1.67
N ASN A 509 19.92 11.82 0.95
CA ASN A 509 21.22 11.43 0.41
C ASN A 509 21.37 12.04 -0.98
N ALA A 510 22.50 12.65 -1.26
CA ALA A 510 22.83 13.19 -2.58
C ALA A 510 24.36 13.24 -2.71
N ASP A 511 24.89 12.58 -3.76
CA ASP A 511 26.32 12.41 -3.97
C ASP A 511 26.85 13.29 -5.13
N THR A 512 25.93 13.90 -5.92
CA THR A 512 26.25 14.78 -7.05
C THR A 512 25.51 16.11 -6.95
N PRO A 513 25.97 17.17 -7.64
CA PRO A 513 25.25 18.43 -7.73
C PRO A 513 23.84 18.29 -8.34
N GLU A 514 23.67 17.40 -9.31
CA GLU A 514 22.40 17.10 -9.97
C GLU A 514 21.41 16.46 -9.00
N ASP A 515 21.86 15.50 -8.18
CA ASP A 515 21.03 14.87 -7.15
C ASP A 515 20.63 15.87 -6.07
N ALA A 516 21.57 16.74 -5.66
CA ALA A 516 21.30 17.80 -4.70
C ALA A 516 20.25 18.80 -5.23
N ALA A 517 20.35 19.21 -6.50
CA ALA A 517 19.37 20.09 -7.14
C ALA A 517 17.98 19.45 -7.22
N ARG A 518 17.93 18.17 -7.60
CA ARG A 518 16.69 17.37 -7.63
C ARG A 518 16.08 17.28 -6.24
N ALA A 519 16.89 16.97 -5.23
CA ALA A 519 16.44 16.92 -3.84
C ALA A 519 15.82 18.24 -3.36
N VAL A 520 16.43 19.37 -3.68
CA VAL A 520 15.89 20.71 -3.38
C VAL A 520 14.56 20.92 -4.09
N SER A 521 14.42 20.49 -5.35
CA SER A 521 13.15 20.60 -6.09
C SER A 521 12.02 19.80 -5.45
N PHE A 522 12.34 18.72 -4.74
CA PHE A 522 11.39 17.89 -3.97
C PHE A 522 11.19 18.40 -2.53
N GLY A 523 11.85 19.49 -2.14
CA GLY A 523 11.66 20.13 -0.83
C GLY A 523 12.61 19.67 0.26
N ALA A 524 13.74 19.05 -0.08
CA ALA A 524 14.79 18.72 0.89
C ALA A 524 15.36 19.97 1.56
N GLU A 525 15.56 19.90 2.86
CA GLU A 525 16.08 21.02 3.69
C GLU A 525 17.57 20.89 4.00
N GLY A 526 18.18 19.81 3.55
CA GLY A 526 19.60 19.53 3.68
C GLY A 526 19.99 18.20 3.07
N VAL A 527 21.29 17.97 3.01
CA VAL A 527 21.86 16.64 2.71
C VAL A 527 22.36 16.02 4.01
N GLY A 528 21.86 14.82 4.31
CA GLY A 528 22.24 14.05 5.49
C GLY A 528 23.44 13.15 5.25
N LEU A 529 23.72 12.81 3.98
CA LEU A 529 24.86 12.00 3.60
C LEU A 529 25.31 12.31 2.18
N VAL A 530 26.55 12.75 2.04
CA VAL A 530 27.32 12.75 0.79
C VAL A 530 28.38 11.67 0.93
N ARG A 531 28.39 10.70 0.03
CA ARG A 531 29.38 9.61 -0.02
C ARG A 531 30.51 10.00 -0.97
N THR A 532 31.65 10.32 -0.40
CA THR A 532 32.79 10.86 -1.19
C THR A 532 33.41 9.82 -2.12
N GLU A 533 33.27 8.54 -1.84
CA GLU A 533 33.74 7.44 -2.70
C GLU A 533 33.09 7.42 -4.08
N HIS A 534 31.81 7.82 -4.20
CA HIS A 534 31.12 7.84 -5.49
C HIS A 534 31.72 8.89 -6.45
N MET A 535 32.33 9.94 -5.92
CA MET A 535 32.93 11.00 -6.73
C MET A 535 34.16 10.53 -7.52
N PHE A 536 34.82 9.47 -7.05
CA PHE A 536 36.04 8.96 -7.71
C PHE A 536 35.76 8.21 -9.01
N PHE A 537 34.53 7.79 -9.26
CA PHE A 537 34.15 7.05 -10.47
C PHE A 537 33.65 7.93 -11.62
N ASN A 538 33.58 9.25 -11.42
CA ASN A 538 32.96 10.19 -12.38
C ASN A 538 33.82 10.49 -13.63
N SER A 539 35.12 10.14 -13.65
CA SER A 539 35.95 10.28 -14.84
C SER A 539 37.17 9.33 -14.82
N PRO A 540 37.73 8.98 -16.00
CA PRO A 540 38.92 8.15 -16.09
C PRO A 540 40.13 8.71 -15.31
N GLU A 541 40.30 10.04 -15.27
CA GLU A 541 41.38 10.71 -14.56
C GLU A 541 41.25 10.52 -13.04
N ARG A 542 40.02 10.59 -12.51
CA ARG A 542 39.74 10.37 -11.08
C ARG A 542 39.98 8.92 -10.69
N ILE A 543 39.50 7.98 -11.52
CA ILE A 543 39.72 6.54 -11.33
C ILE A 543 41.23 6.23 -11.33
N LYS A 544 41.98 6.84 -12.23
CA LYS A 544 43.43 6.69 -12.26
C LYS A 544 44.08 7.21 -10.98
N ALA A 545 43.74 8.42 -10.57
CA ALA A 545 44.35 9.06 -9.38
C ALA A 545 44.04 8.31 -8.08
N ILE A 546 42.79 7.79 -7.92
CA ILE A 546 42.46 6.98 -6.72
C ILE A 546 43.18 5.62 -6.77
N ARG A 547 43.37 5.01 -7.93
CA ARG A 547 44.15 3.78 -8.08
C ARG A 547 45.63 4.01 -7.80
N GLU A 548 46.22 5.12 -8.22
CA GLU A 548 47.58 5.54 -7.83
C GLU A 548 47.72 5.68 -6.31
N LEU A 549 46.72 6.29 -5.66
CA LEU A 549 46.69 6.38 -4.19
C LEU A 549 46.69 4.97 -3.53
N VAL A 550 45.88 4.06 -4.05
CA VAL A 550 45.70 2.72 -3.46
C VAL A 550 46.98 1.85 -3.58
N VAL A 551 47.71 1.95 -4.70
CA VAL A 551 48.94 1.17 -4.92
C VAL A 551 50.19 1.85 -4.41
N ALA A 552 50.09 3.07 -3.87
CA ALA A 552 51.22 3.83 -3.35
C ALA A 552 51.91 3.14 -2.17
N GLN A 553 53.23 2.98 -2.24
CA GLN A 553 54.02 2.27 -1.24
C GLN A 553 54.53 3.17 -0.09
N ASN A 554 54.52 4.50 -0.31
CA ASN A 554 55.02 5.47 0.68
C ASN A 554 54.14 6.75 0.68
N VAL A 555 54.40 7.62 1.68
CA VAL A 555 53.62 8.85 1.89
C VAL A 555 53.79 9.85 0.72
N GLU A 556 54.97 9.92 0.14
CA GLU A 556 55.27 10.83 -0.99
C GLU A 556 54.44 10.47 -2.21
N GLN A 557 54.34 9.21 -2.56
CA GLN A 557 53.52 8.72 -3.69
C GLN A 557 52.03 8.99 -3.41
N ARG A 558 51.55 8.73 -2.18
CA ARG A 558 50.14 9.03 -1.81
C ARG A 558 49.86 10.53 -1.92
N GLN A 559 50.76 11.39 -1.46
CA GLN A 559 50.60 12.83 -1.56
C GLN A 559 50.55 13.34 -2.99
N ILE A 560 51.25 12.72 -3.95
CA ILE A 560 51.16 13.06 -5.39
C ILE A 560 49.76 12.76 -5.89
N ALA A 561 49.21 11.59 -5.62
CA ALA A 561 47.85 11.21 -6.02
C ALA A 561 46.79 12.13 -5.37
N LEU A 562 46.93 12.39 -4.06
CA LEU A 562 46.03 13.26 -3.30
C LEU A 562 46.00 14.71 -3.82
N LYS A 563 47.15 15.25 -4.27
CA LYS A 563 47.19 16.56 -4.90
C LYS A 563 46.41 16.65 -6.19
N GLN A 564 46.27 15.54 -6.92
CA GLN A 564 45.42 15.48 -8.12
C GLN A 564 43.92 15.42 -7.73
N LEU A 565 43.60 14.68 -6.68
CA LEU A 565 42.20 14.46 -6.23
C LEU A 565 41.62 15.68 -5.50
N GLU A 566 42.42 16.46 -4.75
CA GLU A 566 41.94 17.59 -3.94
C GLU A 566 41.11 18.60 -4.76
N PRO A 567 41.61 19.14 -5.91
CA PRO A 567 40.84 20.12 -6.69
C PRO A 567 39.58 19.51 -7.31
N MET A 568 39.61 18.22 -7.64
CA MET A 568 38.43 17.51 -8.22
C MET A 568 37.32 17.39 -7.20
N GLN A 569 37.63 16.92 -5.98
CA GLN A 569 36.64 16.84 -4.89
C GLN A 569 36.15 18.19 -4.42
N GLN A 570 37.07 19.19 -4.38
CA GLN A 570 36.68 20.55 -4.07
C GLN A 570 35.61 21.07 -5.02
N GLY A 571 35.77 20.83 -6.34
CA GLY A 571 34.76 21.20 -7.34
C GLY A 571 33.42 20.50 -7.15
N ASP A 572 33.43 19.20 -6.78
CA ASP A 572 32.19 18.45 -6.47
C ASP A 572 31.46 19.05 -5.26
N PHE A 573 32.21 19.36 -4.18
CA PHE A 573 31.62 19.97 -2.99
C PHE A 573 31.08 21.37 -3.28
N GLU A 574 31.79 22.19 -4.07
CA GLU A 574 31.30 23.50 -4.52
C GLU A 574 29.98 23.36 -5.28
N GLY A 575 29.90 22.40 -6.21
CA GLY A 575 28.66 22.10 -6.96
C GLY A 575 27.49 21.69 -6.06
N ILE A 576 27.72 20.79 -5.09
CA ILE A 576 26.70 20.37 -4.12
C ILE A 576 26.26 21.52 -3.24
N PHE A 577 27.20 22.31 -2.70
CA PHE A 577 26.89 23.47 -1.87
C PHE A 577 26.10 24.54 -2.61
N GLU A 578 26.45 24.78 -3.89
CA GLU A 578 25.73 25.69 -4.77
C GLU A 578 24.28 25.23 -4.98
N ALA A 579 24.11 23.95 -5.34
CA ALA A 579 22.80 23.37 -5.56
C ALA A 579 21.90 23.39 -4.31
N MET A 580 22.51 23.22 -3.13
CA MET A 580 21.80 23.26 -1.85
C MET A 580 21.42 24.66 -1.38
N GLY A 581 21.97 25.74 -1.96
CA GLY A 581 21.56 27.11 -1.67
C GLY A 581 21.72 27.50 -0.22
N GLY A 582 22.86 27.17 0.42
CA GLY A 582 23.19 27.49 1.81
C GLY A 582 22.54 26.58 2.87
N ARG A 583 21.82 25.53 2.45
CA ARG A 583 21.27 24.48 3.36
C ARG A 583 22.40 23.59 3.90
N SER A 584 22.15 22.93 5.04
CA SER A 584 23.12 22.01 5.66
C SER A 584 23.48 20.85 4.73
N VAL A 585 24.79 20.56 4.68
CA VAL A 585 25.33 19.40 3.93
C VAL A 585 26.29 18.64 4.82
N THR A 586 26.00 17.35 5.04
CA THR A 586 26.83 16.42 5.78
C THR A 586 27.64 15.58 4.79
N ILE A 587 28.96 15.69 4.87
CA ILE A 587 29.91 15.01 3.98
C ILE A 587 30.63 13.93 4.78
N ARG A 588 30.50 12.70 4.37
CA ARG A 588 31.21 11.57 4.95
C ARG A 588 32.60 11.46 4.34
N LEU A 589 33.63 11.35 5.19
CA LEU A 589 34.96 11.01 4.72
C LEU A 589 35.00 9.64 4.07
N LEU A 590 36.07 9.33 3.37
CA LEU A 590 36.23 8.09 2.61
C LEU A 590 35.97 6.86 3.50
N ASP A 591 35.01 6.03 3.10
CA ASP A 591 34.56 4.90 3.90
C ASP A 591 34.99 3.53 3.38
N PRO A 592 34.85 3.15 2.09
CA PRO A 592 35.10 1.79 1.66
C PRO A 592 36.58 1.39 1.76
N PRO A 593 36.86 0.08 1.87
CA PRO A 593 38.24 -0.44 1.83
C PRO A 593 38.89 -0.10 0.49
N LEU A 594 40.19 0.20 0.52
CA LEU A 594 40.91 0.68 -0.65
C LEU A 594 40.94 -0.35 -1.81
N HIS A 595 40.84 -1.64 -1.55
CA HIS A 595 40.82 -2.67 -2.60
C HIS A 595 39.59 -2.59 -3.52
N GLU A 596 38.49 -1.95 -3.06
CA GLU A 596 37.28 -1.78 -3.90
C GLU A 596 37.52 -0.89 -5.12
N PHE A 597 38.54 -0.04 -5.12
CA PHE A 597 38.93 0.79 -6.25
C PHE A 597 39.79 0.05 -7.27
N LEU A 598 40.27 -1.15 -6.95
CA LEU A 598 41.09 -1.94 -7.84
C LEU A 598 40.24 -2.89 -8.71
N PRO A 599 40.74 -3.25 -9.92
CA PRO A 599 40.02 -4.15 -10.80
C PRO A 599 39.90 -5.56 -10.20
N LYS A 600 38.78 -6.22 -10.46
CA LYS A 600 38.50 -7.59 -10.04
C LYS A 600 38.79 -8.65 -11.12
N ALA A 601 38.79 -8.23 -12.40
CA ALA A 601 39.02 -9.10 -13.54
C ALA A 601 40.47 -8.99 -14.05
N GLU A 602 41.06 -10.11 -14.46
CA GLU A 602 42.44 -10.17 -14.94
C GLU A 602 42.69 -9.31 -16.19
N ALA A 603 41.70 -9.30 -17.11
CA ALA A 603 41.78 -8.47 -18.33
C ALA A 603 41.83 -6.96 -18.00
N GLU A 604 41.03 -6.51 -17.06
CA GLU A 604 41.02 -5.12 -16.58
C GLU A 604 42.31 -4.78 -15.82
N SER A 605 42.85 -5.74 -15.08
CA SER A 605 44.12 -5.57 -14.34
C SER A 605 45.30 -5.25 -15.26
N LEU A 606 45.33 -5.81 -16.46
CA LEU A 606 46.36 -5.52 -17.45
C LEU A 606 46.31 -4.06 -17.92
N GLU A 607 45.14 -3.57 -18.25
CA GLU A 607 44.94 -2.18 -18.66
C GLU A 607 45.28 -1.18 -17.54
N VAL A 608 44.85 -1.50 -16.31
CA VAL A 608 45.11 -0.66 -15.14
C VAL A 608 46.61 -0.65 -14.78
N ALA A 609 47.28 -1.79 -14.77
CA ALA A 609 48.71 -1.88 -14.52
C ALA A 609 49.50 -1.04 -15.55
N LYS A 610 49.13 -1.16 -16.83
CA LYS A 610 49.72 -0.33 -17.90
C LYS A 610 49.49 1.17 -17.68
N ALA A 611 48.29 1.57 -17.33
CA ALA A 611 47.95 2.97 -17.04
C ALA A 611 48.69 3.54 -15.82
N LEU A 612 48.96 2.70 -14.83
CA LEU A 612 49.69 3.09 -13.60
C LEU A 612 51.23 2.96 -13.76
N GLY A 613 51.71 2.31 -14.84
CA GLY A 613 53.15 2.10 -15.06
C GLY A 613 53.79 1.08 -14.11
N ILE A 614 53.03 0.12 -13.63
CA ILE A 614 53.47 -0.98 -12.74
C ILE A 614 53.25 -2.34 -13.40
N SER A 615 53.85 -3.42 -12.86
CA SER A 615 53.60 -4.76 -13.35
C SER A 615 52.20 -5.25 -12.93
N VAL A 616 51.61 -6.19 -13.66
CA VAL A 616 50.34 -6.83 -13.29
C VAL A 616 50.49 -7.61 -11.98
N GLU A 617 51.66 -8.24 -11.79
CA GLU A 617 52.01 -8.93 -10.57
C GLU A 617 52.01 -8.00 -9.35
N ASP A 618 52.59 -6.79 -9.48
CA ASP A 618 52.61 -5.81 -8.38
C ASP A 618 51.19 -5.31 -8.06
N LEU A 619 50.38 -5.07 -9.10
CA LEU A 619 48.98 -4.67 -8.92
C LEU A 619 48.16 -5.76 -8.23
N MET A 620 48.30 -7.00 -8.65
CA MET A 620 47.62 -8.15 -8.04
C MET A 620 48.09 -8.42 -6.62
N ALA A 621 49.40 -8.25 -6.34
CA ALA A 621 49.94 -8.36 -4.99
C ALA A 621 49.41 -7.26 -4.07
N ALA A 622 49.32 -6.01 -4.56
CA ALA A 622 48.72 -4.91 -3.83
C ALA A 622 47.23 -5.19 -3.52
N ALA A 623 46.46 -5.66 -4.53
CA ALA A 623 45.07 -6.03 -4.34
C ALA A 623 44.88 -7.17 -3.32
N ALA A 624 45.72 -8.20 -3.38
CA ALA A 624 45.68 -9.31 -2.45
C ALA A 624 46.02 -8.90 -1.01
N ASN A 625 47.02 -8.01 -0.81
CA ASN A 625 47.39 -7.47 0.48
C ASN A 625 46.32 -6.57 1.12
N LEU A 626 45.50 -5.91 0.31
CA LEU A 626 44.41 -5.05 0.76
C LEU A 626 43.08 -5.78 0.92
N HIS A 627 43.01 -7.03 0.45
CA HIS A 627 41.77 -7.80 0.51
C HIS A 627 41.35 -8.09 1.95
N GLU A 628 40.12 -7.74 2.27
CA GLU A 628 39.55 -7.93 3.60
C GLU A 628 38.72 -9.20 3.66
N PHE A 629 38.91 -10.01 4.69
CA PHE A 629 38.09 -11.18 4.94
C PHE A 629 36.64 -10.82 5.28
N ASN A 630 36.46 -9.70 6.02
CA ASN A 630 35.17 -9.10 6.28
C ASN A 630 35.21 -7.60 5.93
N PRO A 631 34.78 -7.20 4.72
CA PRO A 631 34.80 -5.80 4.27
C PRO A 631 34.02 -4.84 5.18
N MET A 632 33.00 -5.33 5.89
CA MET A 632 32.21 -4.51 6.80
C MET A 632 32.98 -4.03 8.03
N MET A 633 33.96 -4.83 8.49
CA MET A 633 34.73 -4.60 9.72
C MET A 633 36.24 -4.44 9.48
N GLY A 634 36.65 -4.36 8.21
CA GLY A 634 38.03 -4.31 7.79
C GLY A 634 38.71 -2.94 7.95
N HIS A 635 39.81 -2.77 7.21
CA HIS A 635 40.59 -1.50 7.15
C HIS A 635 39.90 -0.47 6.25
N ARG A 636 38.93 0.22 6.80
CA ARG A 636 38.09 1.21 6.14
C ARG A 636 37.67 2.32 7.08
N GLY A 637 37.03 3.37 6.55
CA GLY A 637 36.45 4.46 7.33
C GLY A 637 37.49 5.16 8.19
N CYS A 638 37.19 5.47 9.45
CA CYS A 638 38.11 6.16 10.38
C CYS A 638 39.44 5.43 10.52
N ARG A 639 39.51 4.10 10.32
CA ARG A 639 40.75 3.34 10.40
C ARG A 639 41.70 3.64 9.25
N LEU A 640 41.19 4.03 8.06
CA LEU A 640 42.01 4.54 6.98
C LEU A 640 42.64 5.86 7.37
N ASP A 641 41.85 6.78 7.95
CA ASP A 641 42.37 8.09 8.39
C ASP A 641 43.37 7.95 9.54
N VAL A 642 43.27 6.91 10.37
CA VAL A 642 44.29 6.64 11.40
C VAL A 642 45.60 6.15 10.76
N THR A 643 45.54 5.28 9.76
CA THR A 643 46.71 4.69 9.10
C THR A 643 47.31 5.63 8.04
N TYR A 644 46.45 6.33 7.30
CA TYR A 644 46.80 7.25 6.21
C TYR A 644 46.19 8.64 6.42
N PRO A 645 46.63 9.38 7.47
CA PRO A 645 46.01 10.67 7.87
C PRO A 645 45.99 11.72 6.75
N GLU A 646 46.89 11.58 5.75
CA GLU A 646 46.95 12.45 4.59
C GLU A 646 45.66 12.40 3.73
N ILE A 647 44.85 11.31 3.79
CA ILE A 647 43.57 11.20 3.11
C ILE A 647 42.57 12.14 3.78
N GLY A 648 42.42 12.05 5.10
CA GLY A 648 41.54 12.93 5.88
C GLY A 648 41.96 14.40 5.79
N VAL A 649 43.28 14.69 5.74
CA VAL A 649 43.80 16.05 5.49
C VAL A 649 43.30 16.56 4.12
N MET A 650 43.50 15.81 3.05
CA MET A 650 43.10 16.20 1.70
C MET A 650 41.59 16.47 1.61
N GLN A 651 40.77 15.56 2.09
CA GLN A 651 39.31 15.72 2.05
C GLN A 651 38.85 16.92 2.87
N THR A 652 39.42 17.13 4.06
CA THR A 652 39.12 18.31 4.90
C THR A 652 39.49 19.60 4.19
N ARG A 653 40.68 19.67 3.56
CA ARG A 653 41.09 20.83 2.77
C ARG A 653 40.11 21.14 1.63
N ALA A 654 39.71 20.11 0.87
CA ALA A 654 38.77 20.26 -0.22
C ALA A 654 37.39 20.76 0.26
N ILE A 655 36.85 20.21 1.35
CA ILE A 655 35.57 20.62 1.94
C ILE A 655 35.60 22.06 2.42
N ILE A 656 36.61 22.43 3.20
CA ILE A 656 36.71 23.78 3.79
C ILE A 656 36.97 24.83 2.72
N LYS A 657 37.86 24.57 1.74
CA LYS A 657 38.07 25.48 0.59
C LYS A 657 36.81 25.70 -0.21
N ALA A 658 36.05 24.61 -0.50
CA ALA A 658 34.77 24.70 -1.18
C ALA A 658 33.78 25.59 -0.39
N ALA A 659 33.62 25.34 0.90
CA ALA A 659 32.74 26.16 1.74
C ALA A 659 33.14 27.65 1.77
N ILE A 660 34.42 27.95 1.86
CA ILE A 660 34.94 29.31 1.81
C ILE A 660 34.62 29.97 0.47
N ASN A 661 34.84 29.27 -0.65
CA ASN A 661 34.56 29.80 -1.99
C ASN A 661 33.08 30.12 -2.17
N ILE A 662 32.21 29.20 -1.77
CA ILE A 662 30.75 29.38 -1.85
C ILE A 662 30.30 30.54 -0.95
N ASN A 663 30.80 30.65 0.28
CA ASN A 663 30.47 31.77 1.17
C ASN A 663 30.98 33.11 0.66
N LYS A 664 32.13 33.15 -0.04
CA LYS A 664 32.60 34.35 -0.73
C LYS A 664 31.69 34.75 -1.90
N LYS A 665 31.25 33.77 -2.66
CA LYS A 665 30.34 33.95 -3.82
C LYS A 665 28.94 34.41 -3.36
N HIS A 666 28.41 33.81 -2.28
CA HIS A 666 27.06 34.03 -1.76
C HIS A 666 27.07 34.51 -0.31
N ARG A 667 27.44 35.78 -0.10
CA ARG A 667 27.65 36.34 1.24
C ARG A 667 26.49 36.23 2.23
N GLY A 668 25.29 35.96 1.77
CA GLY A 668 24.08 35.79 2.61
C GLY A 668 23.81 34.37 3.12
N TRP A 669 24.49 33.34 2.58
CA TRP A 669 24.13 31.97 2.87
C TRP A 669 24.64 31.44 4.22
N LYS A 670 25.81 31.87 4.68
CA LYS A 670 26.44 31.40 5.94
C LYS A 670 26.53 29.86 5.99
N LEU A 671 26.98 29.25 4.88
CA LEU A 671 27.14 27.81 4.77
C LEU A 671 28.13 27.29 5.85
N VAL A 672 27.71 26.28 6.60
CA VAL A 672 28.51 25.57 7.61
C VAL A 672 28.57 24.08 7.18
N PRO A 673 29.71 23.62 6.61
CA PRO A 673 29.84 22.22 6.24
C PRO A 673 29.88 21.32 7.48
N GLU A 674 29.28 20.13 7.37
CA GLU A 674 29.26 19.13 8.43
C GLU A 674 30.11 17.94 7.96
N ILE A 675 31.21 17.65 8.64
CA ILE A 675 32.16 16.59 8.28
C ILE A 675 31.87 15.38 9.17
N MET A 676 31.55 14.24 8.54
CA MET A 676 31.17 13.01 9.22
C MET A 676 32.29 11.96 9.13
N VAL A 677 32.74 11.48 10.28
CA VAL A 677 33.71 10.38 10.38
C VAL A 677 33.01 9.04 10.41
N PRO A 678 33.22 8.16 9.41
CA PRO A 678 32.55 6.86 9.33
C PRO A 678 33.19 5.80 10.21
N LEU A 679 32.45 4.72 10.50
CA LEU A 679 32.92 3.47 11.12
C LEU A 679 33.60 3.61 12.50
N VAL A 680 33.25 4.64 13.25
CA VAL A 680 33.81 4.84 14.60
C VAL A 680 33.27 3.77 15.54
N GLY A 681 34.17 3.04 16.22
CA GLY A 681 33.84 2.03 17.22
C GLY A 681 34.27 2.43 18.63
N GLU A 682 35.18 3.41 18.75
CA GLU A 682 35.69 3.91 20.03
C GLU A 682 35.92 5.43 19.99
N LYS A 683 35.74 6.06 21.14
CA LYS A 683 35.92 7.50 21.27
C LYS A 683 37.33 7.96 20.83
N LYS A 684 38.38 7.15 21.10
CA LYS A 684 39.75 7.49 20.70
C LYS A 684 39.96 7.60 19.21
N GLU A 685 39.27 6.76 18.41
CA GLU A 685 39.31 6.84 16.94
C GLU A 685 38.72 8.18 16.48
N LEU A 686 37.57 8.57 17.03
CA LEU A 686 36.95 9.85 16.71
C LEU A 686 37.80 11.05 17.14
N ASP A 687 38.34 11.01 18.36
CA ASP A 687 39.18 12.10 18.88
C ASP A 687 40.42 12.32 17.99
N TYR A 688 41.05 11.22 17.55
CA TYR A 688 42.23 11.30 16.67
C TYR A 688 41.90 11.90 15.30
N VAL A 689 40.88 11.36 14.61
CA VAL A 689 40.48 11.87 13.29
C VAL A 689 39.93 13.30 13.40
N ALA A 690 39.13 13.59 14.43
CA ALA A 690 38.64 14.97 14.66
C ALA A 690 39.78 15.97 14.90
N GLN A 691 40.88 15.54 15.51
CA GLN A 691 42.05 16.41 15.67
C GLN A 691 42.72 16.73 14.31
N ILE A 692 42.82 15.72 13.43
CA ILE A 692 43.31 15.92 12.05
C ILE A 692 42.43 16.96 11.34
N ILE A 693 41.09 16.73 11.38
CA ILE A 693 40.12 17.64 10.74
C ILE A 693 40.26 19.06 11.29
N ARG A 694 40.31 19.26 12.62
CA ARG A 694 40.43 20.56 13.25
C ARG A 694 41.71 21.28 12.84
N THR A 695 42.84 20.62 12.98
CA THR A 695 44.13 21.19 12.61
C THR A 695 44.15 21.66 11.17
N THR A 696 43.70 20.77 10.25
CA THR A 696 43.66 21.07 8.82
C THR A 696 42.68 22.18 8.48
N ALA A 697 41.47 22.15 9.04
CA ALA A 697 40.46 23.17 8.80
C ALA A 697 40.94 24.56 9.29
N ASP A 698 41.49 24.62 10.49
CA ASP A 698 41.97 25.89 11.09
C ASP A 698 43.14 26.46 10.29
N GLU A 699 44.05 25.62 9.76
CA GLU A 699 45.11 26.04 8.85
C GLU A 699 44.56 26.66 7.57
N VAL A 700 43.62 25.97 6.88
CA VAL A 700 43.00 26.46 5.63
C VAL A 700 42.23 27.77 5.87
N ILE A 701 41.50 27.89 6.96
CA ILE A 701 40.75 29.09 7.33
C ILE A 701 41.68 30.25 7.59
N LYS A 702 42.78 29.99 8.31
CA LYS A 702 43.83 30.99 8.60
C LYS A 702 44.53 31.43 7.31
N GLU A 703 44.92 30.49 6.44
CA GLU A 703 45.52 30.79 5.14
C GLU A 703 44.61 31.67 4.27
N ALA A 704 43.31 31.39 4.28
CA ALA A 704 42.33 32.18 3.54
C ALA A 704 41.99 33.54 4.15
N GLY A 705 42.40 33.82 5.39
CA GLY A 705 42.18 35.08 6.12
C GLY A 705 40.68 35.37 6.34
N VAL A 706 39.83 34.35 6.51
CA VAL A 706 38.39 34.50 6.68
C VAL A 706 37.91 33.81 7.95
N LYS A 707 36.65 34.06 8.32
CA LYS A 707 35.96 33.27 9.33
C LYS A 707 35.06 32.26 8.61
N GLN A 708 35.27 30.96 8.90
CA GLN A 708 34.46 29.87 8.40
C GLN A 708 34.14 28.93 9.54
N ASP A 709 32.82 28.72 9.82
CA ASP A 709 32.39 27.76 10.80
C ASP A 709 32.23 26.38 10.12
N TYR A 710 32.49 25.33 10.86
CA TYR A 710 32.30 23.92 10.43
C TYR A 710 31.87 23.04 11.61
N LYS A 711 31.34 21.86 11.34
CA LYS A 711 30.98 20.87 12.37
C LYS A 711 31.67 19.56 12.08
N ILE A 712 32.00 18.82 13.15
CA ILE A 712 32.52 17.46 13.07
C ILE A 712 31.54 16.55 13.79
N GLY A 713 31.18 15.44 13.15
CA GLY A 713 30.28 14.40 13.67
C GLY A 713 30.77 13.02 13.29
N THR A 714 30.01 12.02 13.67
CA THR A 714 30.31 10.63 13.33
C THR A 714 29.06 9.88 12.89
N MET A 715 29.25 8.80 12.16
CA MET A 715 28.22 7.83 11.83
C MET A 715 28.17 6.74 12.89
N ILE A 716 27.04 6.58 13.57
CA ILE A 716 26.79 5.49 14.52
C ILE A 716 26.17 4.35 13.71
N GLU A 717 26.98 3.40 13.29
CA GLU A 717 26.58 2.38 12.31
C GLU A 717 27.02 0.95 12.69
N ILE A 718 27.76 0.80 13.76
CA ILE A 718 28.14 -0.51 14.31
C ILE A 718 27.72 -0.59 15.78
N PRO A 719 27.32 -1.78 16.29
CA PRO A 719 26.85 -1.94 17.67
C PRO A 719 27.82 -1.41 18.73
N ARG A 720 29.13 -1.48 18.49
CA ARG A 720 30.15 -1.02 19.42
C ARG A 720 30.16 0.51 19.60
N ALA A 721 29.67 1.24 18.61
CA ALA A 721 29.59 2.71 18.64
C ALA A 721 28.41 3.23 19.47
N ALA A 722 27.37 2.40 19.63
CA ALA A 722 26.18 2.71 20.42
C ALA A 722 26.38 2.35 21.90
#